data_27be53150207c0f3c407947e201ccc0f
#
_entry.id   27be53150207c0f3c407947e201ccc0f
#
_cell.length_a   1.000
_cell.length_b   1.000
_cell.length_c   1.000
_cell.angle_alpha   90.00
_cell.angle_beta   90.00
_cell.angle_gamma   90.00
#
_symmetry.space_group_name_H-M   'P 1'
#
loop_
_entity.id
_entity.type
_entity.pdbx_description
1 polymer ?
#
loop_
_entity_poly.entity_id
_entity_poly.type
_entity_poly.pdbx_seq_one_letter_code
_entity_poly.pdbx_strand_id
1 'polypeptide(L)'
;MQKRKLLLTNMLVIAITCNAIGTTQGTRIEEVPFTPVHLNDMFWAPRIEVNRTVSIPSAFRECEKSGRFDNFALAAGLIEGEHQGDFSFDDTDPYKVIEGASYALAAKYDKALDHYLDSVITLIAKAQEPDGYLTTCVTNNCTRLSGWWGTHKWERINSHELYNSGHLIESAVAHYRATGKRTFLDVAIKNADLVCKTFGPNEGQIHRPGGHPIIEMALCKLYKVTGNKKYLEGAKYFVEETGRCTDGHHPSEYSQDHKPILEQDEIVGHAVRAGYLYSGVADVAALTNDQEYFKALERIWQNMASKKLFITGGIGSRAQGEGFGPNYELNNHTAYCETCAAIANVYWNYRMFLATGESKYVDVCERALYNNVLSGVSLSGDRFFYDNPLESGGEHERQKWFGCACCPGNVTRFIASVPNYIYAVQGRDIYVNLYAQGRATIGNIELEQTTEYPWDGKVSIRINKGSGKFAVRLRIPGWLKAHPIGDNNLYTYLTPARHPQCAINGTAINVDVTDDYITIHRAWKKGDIIELDLPMDVRRIEANDNAEDDRNKVCLERGPVVFCIEGQDQVDHYIFNKYLLHSTNVTARYEPTLLGGVIVLDTQAKEVGQSGEIRDVQLRAIPYSTWNNRGNDQMEVWIASTPTAAIATPKPTIASRAQTFSNRGPIQNDAPETAPTDSWAGGTNDQWEPKRSSDTSKPYHYWWLKRGSKESISYKFDRPYTISNTQVYWLEFDHYDGDFKVPQSWALYYKDANGQWHEVEAHSAYTTRKDCYNSVDFKPVTTQELKIVAQLQEGYSGGVLEWKIQ
;
A
#
# COMPACT_ATOMS: atom_id res chain seq x y z
N MET A 1 -65.87 -19.48 45.21
CA MET A 1 -65.32 -20.75 44.70
C MET A 1 -64.99 -20.54 43.21
N GLN A 2 -63.73 -20.42 42.85
CA GLN A 2 -63.10 -20.96 41.68
C GLN A 2 -61.66 -20.35 41.58
N LYS A 3 -60.73 -21.25 41.72
CA LYS A 3 -59.27 -20.92 41.70
C LYS A 3 -58.81 -20.64 40.27
N ARG A 4 -58.18 -19.46 39.99
CA ARG A 4 -57.42 -19.22 38.83
C ARG A 4 -56.00 -19.76 39.07
N LYS A 5 -55.59 -20.73 38.31
CA LYS A 5 -54.19 -21.24 38.25
C LYS A 5 -53.34 -20.25 37.46
N LEU A 6 -52.27 -19.75 38.08
CA LEU A 6 -51.20 -19.00 37.45
C LEU A 6 -50.15 -20.04 36.97
N LEU A 7 -49.92 -20.10 35.66
CA LEU A 7 -48.81 -20.85 35.12
C LEU A 7 -47.51 -19.99 35.24
N LEU A 8 -46.63 -20.37 36.14
CA LEU A 8 -45.24 -19.89 36.15
C LEU A 8 -44.44 -20.81 35.23
N THR A 9 -43.89 -20.23 34.19
CA THR A 9 -42.93 -20.89 33.31
C THR A 9 -41.54 -20.75 33.97
N ASN A 10 -41.00 -21.85 34.50
CA ASN A 10 -39.65 -21.93 35.04
C ASN A 10 -38.62 -21.88 33.88
N MET A 11 -37.90 -20.79 33.78
CA MET A 11 -36.62 -20.76 33.06
C MET A 11 -35.56 -21.43 33.96
N LEU A 12 -35.17 -22.62 33.56
CA LEU A 12 -34.03 -23.33 34.17
C LEU A 12 -32.73 -22.71 33.70
N VAL A 13 -32.12 -21.88 34.55
CA VAL A 13 -30.74 -21.43 34.37
C VAL A 13 -29.81 -22.56 34.81
N ILE A 14 -29.22 -23.27 33.90
CA ILE A 14 -28.17 -24.25 34.18
C ILE A 14 -26.90 -23.46 34.42
N ALA A 15 -26.53 -23.22 35.66
CA ALA A 15 -25.20 -22.78 36.07
C ALA A 15 -24.24 -23.96 35.96
N ILE A 16 -23.47 -24.00 34.92
CA ILE A 16 -22.31 -24.92 34.83
C ILE A 16 -21.19 -24.31 35.66
N THR A 17 -20.99 -24.84 36.86
CA THR A 17 -19.79 -24.59 37.67
C THR A 17 -18.63 -25.37 37.06
N CYS A 18 -17.85 -24.76 36.20
CA CYS A 18 -16.53 -25.25 35.84
C CYS A 18 -15.57 -24.91 36.97
N ASN A 19 -15.07 -25.93 37.67
CA ASN A 19 -13.90 -25.79 38.53
C ASN A 19 -12.67 -25.45 37.69
N ALA A 20 -12.27 -24.18 37.71
CA ALA A 20 -11.05 -23.72 37.09
C ALA A 20 -9.85 -24.18 37.92
N ILE A 21 -9.07 -25.10 37.38
CA ILE A 21 -7.66 -25.28 37.73
C ILE A 21 -6.96 -24.09 37.06
N GLY A 22 -6.37 -23.21 37.88
CA GLY A 22 -5.82 -21.94 37.45
C GLY A 22 -4.61 -22.06 36.54
N THR A 23 -4.80 -21.62 35.33
CA THR A 23 -3.83 -20.84 34.58
C THR A 23 -4.56 -19.57 34.18
N THR A 24 -4.09 -18.40 34.56
CA THR A 24 -4.57 -17.10 34.12
C THR A 24 -4.26 -16.98 32.64
N GLN A 25 -5.12 -17.51 31.79
CA GLN A 25 -5.19 -17.17 30.38
C GLN A 25 -5.64 -15.71 30.32
N GLY A 26 -4.72 -14.79 29.97
CA GLY A 26 -5.03 -13.40 29.77
C GLY A 26 -6.16 -13.27 28.72
N THR A 27 -7.14 -12.46 29.00
CA THR A 27 -8.20 -12.14 28.00
C THR A 27 -7.51 -11.58 26.77
N ARG A 28 -7.90 -12.06 25.58
CA ARG A 28 -7.35 -11.63 24.29
C ARG A 28 -7.62 -10.14 24.04
N ILE A 29 -6.71 -9.45 23.33
CA ILE A 29 -6.96 -8.09 22.83
C ILE A 29 -7.91 -8.19 21.63
N GLU A 30 -8.95 -7.37 21.64
CA GLU A 30 -9.99 -7.32 20.61
C GLU A 30 -10.09 -5.91 20.02
N GLU A 31 -10.37 -5.82 18.72
CA GLU A 31 -10.65 -4.56 18.06
C GLU A 31 -11.93 -3.91 18.63
N VAL A 32 -11.95 -2.59 18.74
CA VAL A 32 -13.17 -1.82 18.92
C VAL A 32 -13.75 -1.53 17.54
N PRO A 33 -14.97 -2.01 17.20
CA PRO A 33 -15.57 -1.78 15.89
C PRO A 33 -15.70 -0.28 15.56
N PHE A 34 -15.74 0.07 14.29
CA PHE A 34 -15.90 1.45 13.82
C PHE A 34 -17.25 2.09 14.25
N THR A 35 -18.28 1.29 14.46
CA THR A 35 -19.65 1.79 14.75
C THR A 35 -19.79 2.65 16.01
N PRO A 36 -19.09 2.39 17.13
CA PRO A 36 -19.16 3.21 18.33
C PRO A 36 -18.07 4.31 18.40
N VAL A 37 -17.26 4.51 17.36
CA VAL A 37 -16.16 5.50 17.34
C VAL A 37 -16.49 6.60 16.34
N HIS A 38 -16.65 7.82 16.81
CA HIS A 38 -17.03 8.99 16.02
C HIS A 38 -15.97 10.07 16.10
N LEU A 39 -15.27 10.30 14.98
CA LEU A 39 -14.24 11.32 14.84
C LEU A 39 -14.86 12.67 14.43
N ASN A 40 -14.34 13.75 15.00
CA ASN A 40 -14.71 15.14 14.69
C ASN A 40 -13.48 16.07 14.71
N ASP A 41 -12.31 15.51 14.44
CA ASP A 41 -11.04 16.22 14.37
C ASP A 41 -10.89 17.04 13.08
N MET A 42 -9.80 17.83 13.01
CA MET A 42 -9.48 18.60 11.81
C MET A 42 -8.66 17.81 10.76
N PHE A 43 -8.30 16.56 11.04
CA PHE A 43 -7.45 15.77 10.17
C PHE A 43 -8.20 14.60 9.51
N TRP A 44 -8.75 13.65 10.28
CA TRP A 44 -9.42 12.46 9.76
C TRP A 44 -10.87 12.74 9.35
N ALA A 45 -11.62 13.53 10.14
CA ALA A 45 -13.03 13.77 9.84
C ALA A 45 -13.27 14.42 8.46
N PRO A 46 -12.49 15.43 7.99
CA PRO A 46 -12.61 15.96 6.64
C PRO A 46 -12.27 14.92 5.56
N ARG A 47 -11.25 14.07 5.77
CA ARG A 47 -10.85 13.02 4.82
C ARG A 47 -11.90 11.92 4.70
N ILE A 48 -12.48 11.50 5.81
CA ILE A 48 -13.60 10.54 5.86
C ILE A 48 -14.83 11.12 5.15
N GLU A 49 -15.12 12.42 5.34
CA GLU A 49 -16.25 13.09 4.66
C GLU A 49 -16.00 13.23 3.15
N VAL A 50 -14.77 13.57 2.71
CA VAL A 50 -14.39 13.58 1.28
C VAL A 50 -14.49 12.17 0.70
N ASN A 51 -14.01 11.15 1.41
CA ASN A 51 -14.16 9.76 0.97
C ASN A 51 -15.63 9.36 0.79
N ARG A 52 -16.50 9.75 1.74
CA ARG A 52 -17.95 9.49 1.69
C ARG A 52 -18.66 10.23 0.55
N THR A 53 -18.29 11.50 0.31
CA THR A 53 -19.04 12.40 -0.62
C THR A 53 -18.43 12.48 -2.01
N VAL A 54 -17.17 12.12 -2.17
CA VAL A 54 -16.44 12.22 -3.45
C VAL A 54 -15.88 10.86 -3.88
N SER A 55 -14.99 10.23 -3.09
CA SER A 55 -14.25 9.05 -3.51
C SER A 55 -15.17 7.86 -3.79
N ILE A 56 -16.06 7.52 -2.84
CA ILE A 56 -17.02 6.41 -2.99
C ILE A 56 -17.96 6.64 -4.18
N PRO A 57 -18.65 7.79 -4.32
CA PRO A 57 -19.48 8.05 -5.49
C PRO A 57 -18.71 8.06 -6.81
N SER A 58 -17.46 8.56 -6.83
CA SER A 58 -16.61 8.53 -8.02
C SER A 58 -16.26 7.10 -8.42
N ALA A 59 -15.83 6.27 -7.47
CA ALA A 59 -15.50 4.88 -7.70
C ALA A 59 -16.70 4.06 -8.22
N PHE A 60 -17.92 4.28 -7.69
CA PHE A 60 -19.12 3.66 -8.25
C PHE A 60 -19.38 4.08 -9.69
N ARG A 61 -19.24 5.37 -10.02
CA ARG A 61 -19.40 5.85 -11.40
C ARG A 61 -18.39 5.23 -12.36
N GLU A 62 -17.14 5.04 -11.91
CA GLU A 62 -16.12 4.37 -12.74
C GLU A 62 -16.42 2.87 -12.88
N CYS A 63 -16.92 2.18 -11.86
CA CYS A 63 -17.42 0.80 -11.96
C CYS A 63 -18.58 0.69 -12.97
N GLU A 64 -19.51 1.66 -12.98
CA GLU A 64 -20.60 1.73 -13.97
C GLU A 64 -20.05 1.91 -15.39
N LYS A 65 -19.19 2.91 -15.61
CA LYS A 65 -18.61 3.23 -16.93
C LYS A 65 -17.75 2.11 -17.50
N SER A 66 -17.02 1.39 -16.65
CA SER A 66 -16.13 0.29 -17.05
C SER A 66 -16.85 -1.05 -17.16
N GLY A 67 -18.20 -1.07 -17.07
CA GLY A 67 -19.04 -2.26 -17.29
C GLY A 67 -18.99 -3.29 -16.15
N ARG A 68 -18.43 -2.94 -14.95
CA ARG A 68 -18.35 -3.89 -13.82
C ARG A 68 -19.75 -4.37 -13.40
N PHE A 69 -20.75 -3.48 -13.37
CA PHE A 69 -22.12 -3.88 -13.06
C PHE A 69 -22.83 -4.58 -14.22
N ASP A 70 -22.50 -4.24 -15.46
CA ASP A 70 -23.03 -4.93 -16.64
C ASP A 70 -22.59 -6.40 -16.67
N ASN A 71 -21.37 -6.70 -16.20
CA ASN A 71 -20.89 -8.08 -16.06
C ASN A 71 -21.77 -8.91 -15.12
N PHE A 72 -22.23 -8.35 -14.00
CA PHE A 72 -23.21 -9.01 -13.13
C PHE A 72 -24.60 -9.13 -13.77
N ALA A 73 -25.04 -8.11 -14.52
CA ALA A 73 -26.32 -8.14 -15.23
C ALA A 73 -26.32 -9.22 -16.33
N LEU A 74 -25.18 -9.36 -17.04
CA LEU A 74 -24.95 -10.40 -18.05
C LEU A 74 -24.96 -11.80 -17.41
N ALA A 75 -24.23 -11.99 -16.30
CA ALA A 75 -24.22 -13.25 -15.55
C ALA A 75 -25.59 -13.64 -14.99
N ALA A 76 -26.41 -12.66 -14.66
CA ALA A 76 -27.80 -12.84 -14.22
C ALA A 76 -28.79 -13.08 -15.37
N GLY A 77 -28.35 -13.01 -16.64
CA GLY A 77 -29.24 -13.12 -17.82
C GLY A 77 -30.23 -11.97 -17.97
N LEU A 78 -29.91 -10.78 -17.41
CA LEU A 78 -30.76 -9.60 -17.46
C LEU A 78 -30.50 -8.74 -18.69
N ILE A 79 -29.33 -8.86 -19.30
CA ILE A 79 -28.91 -8.19 -20.53
C ILE A 79 -28.19 -9.18 -21.43
N GLU A 80 -28.10 -8.86 -22.71
CA GLU A 80 -27.23 -9.55 -23.69
C GLU A 80 -26.00 -8.68 -23.98
N GLY A 81 -24.85 -9.31 -24.30
CA GLY A 81 -23.63 -8.59 -24.64
C GLY A 81 -22.37 -9.40 -24.38
N GLU A 82 -21.24 -8.73 -24.34
CA GLU A 82 -19.94 -9.32 -24.02
C GLU A 82 -19.43 -8.84 -22.66
N HIS A 83 -18.68 -9.70 -21.98
CA HIS A 83 -18.01 -9.37 -20.72
C HIS A 83 -17.02 -8.23 -20.92
N GLN A 84 -17.07 -7.20 -20.05
CA GLN A 84 -16.21 -6.02 -20.08
C GLN A 84 -15.01 -6.16 -19.11
N GLY A 85 -13.95 -5.36 -19.37
CA GLY A 85 -12.75 -5.33 -18.53
C GLY A 85 -11.71 -6.36 -18.93
N ASP A 86 -10.50 -6.24 -18.40
CA ASP A 86 -9.30 -6.97 -18.82
C ASP A 86 -8.81 -8.00 -17.80
N PHE A 87 -9.48 -8.10 -16.65
CA PHE A 87 -9.07 -8.99 -15.56
C PHE A 87 -10.20 -9.91 -15.11
N SER A 88 -9.85 -11.13 -14.73
CA SER A 88 -10.79 -12.11 -14.16
C SER A 88 -11.32 -11.71 -12.76
N PHE A 89 -10.71 -10.70 -12.15
CA PHE A 89 -11.00 -10.22 -10.80
C PHE A 89 -11.66 -8.83 -10.77
N ASP A 90 -12.13 -8.33 -11.89
CA ASP A 90 -12.85 -7.04 -12.00
C ASP A 90 -14.10 -6.98 -11.09
N ASP A 91 -14.67 -8.11 -10.71
CA ASP A 91 -15.75 -8.23 -9.71
C ASP A 91 -15.38 -7.65 -8.35
N THR A 92 -14.09 -7.59 -8.01
CA THR A 92 -13.64 -7.06 -6.72
C THR A 92 -13.76 -5.55 -6.60
N ASP A 93 -13.80 -4.82 -7.71
CA ASP A 93 -13.90 -3.37 -7.71
C ASP A 93 -15.21 -2.91 -7.05
N PRO A 94 -16.41 -3.33 -7.51
CA PRO A 94 -17.64 -3.02 -6.79
C PRO A 94 -17.69 -3.58 -5.36
N TYR A 95 -17.13 -4.77 -5.09
CA TYR A 95 -17.12 -5.30 -3.71
C TYR A 95 -16.37 -4.38 -2.75
N LYS A 96 -15.17 -3.92 -3.11
CA LYS A 96 -14.37 -2.99 -2.29
C LYS A 96 -15.09 -1.66 -2.06
N VAL A 97 -15.75 -1.12 -3.10
CA VAL A 97 -16.49 0.15 -2.97
C VAL A 97 -17.74 -0.03 -2.09
N ILE A 98 -18.47 -1.16 -2.20
CA ILE A 98 -19.58 -1.49 -1.31
C ILE A 98 -19.11 -1.62 0.14
N GLU A 99 -17.94 -2.21 0.40
CA GLU A 99 -17.35 -2.28 1.74
C GLU A 99 -17.14 -0.89 2.32
N GLY A 100 -16.49 0.02 1.55
CA GLY A 100 -16.28 1.41 1.96
C GLY A 100 -17.58 2.18 2.19
N ALA A 101 -18.54 2.02 1.30
CA ALA A 101 -19.87 2.62 1.42
C ALA A 101 -20.64 2.11 2.65
N SER A 102 -20.46 0.85 3.01
CA SER A 102 -21.05 0.27 4.22
C SER A 102 -20.48 0.90 5.50
N TYR A 103 -19.16 1.10 5.57
CA TYR A 103 -18.54 1.84 6.68
C TYR A 103 -19.02 3.30 6.74
N ALA A 104 -19.17 3.96 5.58
CA ALA A 104 -19.70 5.32 5.50
C ALA A 104 -21.14 5.42 6.00
N LEU A 105 -22.01 4.46 5.68
CA LEU A 105 -23.40 4.38 6.20
C LEU A 105 -23.44 4.23 7.72
N ALA A 106 -22.54 3.44 8.30
CA ALA A 106 -22.50 3.26 9.75
C ALA A 106 -22.04 4.53 10.47
N ALA A 107 -21.08 5.28 9.88
CA ALA A 107 -20.62 6.54 10.43
C ALA A 107 -21.69 7.65 10.31
N LYS A 108 -22.38 7.71 9.18
CA LYS A 108 -23.41 8.70 8.89
C LYS A 108 -24.43 8.12 7.91
N TYR A 109 -25.62 7.76 8.42
CA TYR A 109 -26.66 7.18 7.59
C TYR A 109 -27.10 8.10 6.45
N ASP A 110 -27.12 7.54 5.25
CA ASP A 110 -27.58 8.19 4.02
C ASP A 110 -28.57 7.26 3.32
N LYS A 111 -29.86 7.69 3.26
CA LYS A 111 -30.94 6.89 2.68
C LYS A 111 -30.75 6.61 1.18
N ALA A 112 -30.18 7.55 0.44
CA ALA A 112 -29.97 7.38 -1.00
C ALA A 112 -28.86 6.34 -1.26
N LEU A 113 -27.76 6.42 -0.51
CA LEU A 113 -26.68 5.44 -0.56
C LEU A 113 -27.15 4.04 -0.12
N ASP A 114 -27.92 3.95 0.97
CA ASP A 114 -28.46 2.67 1.45
C ASP A 114 -29.38 2.00 0.41
N HIS A 115 -30.24 2.77 -0.26
CA HIS A 115 -31.08 2.27 -1.36
C HIS A 115 -30.27 1.87 -2.60
N TYR A 116 -29.24 2.63 -2.95
CA TYR A 116 -28.34 2.30 -4.04
C TYR A 116 -27.59 0.97 -3.78
N LEU A 117 -27.07 0.78 -2.57
CA LEU A 117 -26.44 -0.48 -2.18
C LEU A 117 -27.41 -1.66 -2.24
N ASP A 118 -28.66 -1.50 -1.78
CA ASP A 118 -29.68 -2.55 -1.90
C ASP A 118 -29.89 -2.96 -3.36
N SER A 119 -29.88 -1.99 -4.28
CA SER A 119 -30.07 -2.24 -5.72
C SER A 119 -28.89 -3.02 -6.31
N VAL A 120 -27.66 -2.60 -6.02
CA VAL A 120 -26.43 -3.26 -6.48
C VAL A 120 -26.31 -4.66 -5.89
N ILE A 121 -26.56 -4.82 -4.58
CA ILE A 121 -26.54 -6.11 -3.89
C ILE A 121 -27.59 -7.07 -4.49
N THR A 122 -28.75 -6.55 -4.86
CA THR A 122 -29.80 -7.35 -5.52
C THR A 122 -29.33 -7.84 -6.90
N LEU A 123 -28.63 -7.02 -7.65
CA LEU A 123 -28.04 -7.40 -8.94
C LEU A 123 -26.97 -8.51 -8.75
N ILE A 124 -26.04 -8.31 -7.83
CA ILE A 124 -24.98 -9.30 -7.48
C ILE A 124 -25.63 -10.64 -7.05
N ALA A 125 -26.65 -10.59 -6.22
CA ALA A 125 -27.36 -11.79 -5.76
C ALA A 125 -28.02 -12.57 -6.90
N LYS A 126 -28.53 -11.90 -7.95
CA LYS A 126 -29.10 -12.54 -9.14
C LYS A 126 -28.04 -13.19 -10.04
N ALA A 127 -26.81 -12.67 -10.04
CA ALA A 127 -25.71 -13.24 -10.79
C ALA A 127 -25.12 -14.51 -10.14
N GLN A 128 -25.42 -14.77 -8.86
CA GLN A 128 -24.91 -15.95 -8.17
C GLN A 128 -25.55 -17.23 -8.70
N GLU A 129 -24.75 -18.19 -9.10
CA GLU A 129 -25.20 -19.49 -9.57
C GLU A 129 -25.89 -20.31 -8.48
N PRO A 130 -26.72 -21.33 -8.86
CA PRO A 130 -27.45 -22.15 -7.90
C PRO A 130 -26.60 -22.85 -6.85
N ASP A 131 -25.35 -23.21 -7.16
CA ASP A 131 -24.40 -23.84 -6.26
C ASP A 131 -23.67 -22.86 -5.32
N GLY A 132 -23.80 -21.56 -5.56
CA GLY A 132 -23.13 -20.49 -4.80
C GLY A 132 -21.95 -19.86 -5.51
N TYR A 133 -21.56 -20.34 -6.70
CA TYR A 133 -20.47 -19.77 -7.48
C TYR A 133 -20.79 -18.33 -7.91
N LEU A 134 -19.75 -17.48 -7.90
CA LEU A 134 -19.90 -16.08 -8.29
C LEU A 134 -18.55 -15.52 -8.74
N THR A 135 -18.26 -15.61 -10.03
CA THR A 135 -17.16 -14.94 -10.73
C THR A 135 -17.66 -14.67 -12.14
N THR A 136 -17.95 -13.40 -12.44
CA THR A 136 -18.70 -13.04 -13.65
C THR A 136 -17.96 -13.38 -14.94
N CYS A 137 -16.64 -13.24 -14.97
CA CYS A 137 -15.82 -13.55 -16.14
C CYS A 137 -15.92 -15.05 -16.56
N VAL A 138 -16.03 -15.94 -15.58
CA VAL A 138 -16.19 -17.40 -15.83
C VAL A 138 -17.65 -17.70 -16.19
N THR A 139 -18.62 -17.20 -15.42
CA THR A 139 -20.06 -17.41 -15.68
C THR A 139 -20.46 -16.88 -17.08
N ASN A 140 -19.92 -15.76 -17.49
CA ASN A 140 -20.14 -15.16 -18.81
C ASN A 140 -19.31 -15.83 -19.92
N ASN A 141 -18.52 -16.86 -19.60
CA ASN A 141 -17.65 -17.59 -20.53
C ASN A 141 -16.75 -16.67 -21.35
N CYS A 142 -16.08 -15.71 -20.69
CA CYS A 142 -15.21 -14.74 -21.34
C CYS A 142 -13.92 -15.42 -21.85
N THR A 143 -13.95 -15.94 -23.08
CA THR A 143 -12.82 -16.65 -23.69
C THR A 143 -11.58 -15.78 -23.87
N ARG A 144 -11.75 -14.47 -24.03
CA ARG A 144 -10.65 -13.50 -24.07
C ARG A 144 -9.79 -13.53 -22.79
N LEU A 145 -10.39 -13.82 -21.65
CA LEU A 145 -9.73 -13.94 -20.36
C LEU A 145 -9.39 -15.37 -19.94
N SER A 146 -9.56 -16.36 -20.85
CA SER A 146 -9.25 -17.77 -20.55
C SER A 146 -7.78 -18.01 -20.17
N GLY A 147 -6.89 -17.13 -20.53
CA GLY A 147 -5.51 -17.10 -20.03
C GLY A 147 -5.43 -17.06 -18.50
N TRP A 148 -6.38 -16.40 -17.84
CA TRP A 148 -6.48 -16.28 -16.40
C TRP A 148 -7.17 -17.49 -15.76
N TRP A 149 -8.36 -17.87 -16.22
CA TRP A 149 -9.23 -18.83 -15.53
C TRP A 149 -9.22 -20.25 -16.12
N GLY A 150 -8.73 -20.44 -17.38
CA GLY A 150 -8.68 -21.73 -18.04
C GLY A 150 -9.91 -22.02 -18.88
N THR A 151 -10.46 -23.24 -18.76
CA THR A 151 -11.64 -23.74 -19.48
C THR A 151 -12.80 -24.10 -18.57
N HIS A 152 -12.58 -24.20 -17.26
CA HIS A 152 -13.60 -24.52 -16.27
C HIS A 152 -13.29 -23.88 -14.91
N LYS A 153 -14.30 -23.79 -14.06
CA LYS A 153 -14.20 -23.21 -12.70
C LYS A 153 -13.04 -23.87 -11.93
N TRP A 154 -12.30 -23.04 -11.18
CA TRP A 154 -11.22 -23.46 -10.29
C TRP A 154 -10.02 -24.15 -10.98
N GLU A 155 -9.89 -24.04 -12.32
CA GLU A 155 -8.82 -24.72 -13.06
C GLU A 155 -7.44 -24.17 -12.72
N ARG A 156 -7.29 -22.84 -12.65
CA ARG A 156 -6.00 -22.19 -12.47
C ARG A 156 -5.86 -21.51 -11.12
N ILE A 157 -4.68 -21.64 -10.50
CA ILE A 157 -4.39 -20.96 -9.22
C ILE A 157 -4.44 -19.42 -9.34
N ASN A 158 -4.03 -18.89 -10.49
CA ASN A 158 -4.03 -17.45 -10.76
C ASN A 158 -5.34 -16.92 -11.35
N SER A 159 -6.42 -17.74 -11.33
CA SER A 159 -7.75 -17.30 -11.83
C SER A 159 -8.35 -16.15 -11.02
N HIS A 160 -7.89 -15.91 -9.82
CA HIS A 160 -8.44 -14.95 -8.84
C HIS A 160 -9.90 -15.24 -8.41
N GLU A 161 -10.43 -16.43 -8.67
CA GLU A 161 -11.77 -16.81 -8.22
C GLU A 161 -11.90 -16.75 -6.69
N LEU A 162 -10.87 -17.21 -5.95
CA LEU A 162 -10.83 -17.11 -4.49
C LEU A 162 -10.60 -15.66 -4.00
N TYR A 163 -9.93 -14.83 -4.80
CA TYR A 163 -9.80 -13.40 -4.54
C TYR A 163 -11.16 -12.68 -4.66
N ASN A 164 -11.95 -12.99 -5.69
CA ASN A 164 -13.33 -12.54 -5.83
C ASN A 164 -14.18 -12.98 -4.63
N SER A 165 -14.11 -14.25 -4.25
CA SER A 165 -14.81 -14.80 -3.08
C SER A 165 -14.42 -14.08 -1.77
N GLY A 166 -13.13 -13.82 -1.58
CA GLY A 166 -12.62 -13.13 -0.40
C GLY A 166 -13.16 -11.71 -0.27
N HIS A 167 -13.11 -10.90 -1.32
CA HIS A 167 -13.65 -9.54 -1.31
C HIS A 167 -15.18 -9.48 -1.21
N LEU A 168 -15.87 -10.44 -1.79
CA LEU A 168 -17.32 -10.62 -1.58
C LEU A 168 -17.64 -10.81 -0.09
N ILE A 169 -16.91 -11.69 0.60
CA ILE A 169 -17.13 -11.99 2.02
C ILE A 169 -16.81 -10.75 2.89
N GLU A 170 -15.66 -10.09 2.64
CA GLU A 170 -15.25 -8.87 3.36
C GLU A 170 -16.33 -7.79 3.28
N SER A 171 -16.80 -7.51 2.07
CA SER A 171 -17.83 -6.53 1.77
C SER A 171 -19.19 -6.87 2.42
N ALA A 172 -19.59 -8.14 2.33
CA ALA A 172 -20.86 -8.61 2.89
C ALA A 172 -20.88 -8.56 4.43
N VAL A 173 -19.76 -8.90 5.07
CA VAL A 173 -19.61 -8.76 6.53
C VAL A 173 -19.67 -7.30 6.96
N ALA A 174 -19.01 -6.39 6.21
CA ALA A 174 -19.05 -4.96 6.47
C ALA A 174 -20.48 -4.40 6.35
N HIS A 175 -21.19 -4.77 5.28
CA HIS A 175 -22.58 -4.36 5.06
C HIS A 175 -23.52 -4.86 6.16
N TYR A 176 -23.38 -6.12 6.58
CA TYR A 176 -24.17 -6.68 7.68
C TYR A 176 -23.90 -5.98 9.02
N ARG A 177 -22.62 -5.71 9.35
CA ARG A 177 -22.24 -4.99 10.57
C ARG A 177 -22.76 -3.55 10.59
N ALA A 178 -22.77 -2.89 9.43
CA ALA A 178 -23.23 -1.51 9.28
C ALA A 178 -24.76 -1.37 9.34
N THR A 179 -25.49 -2.28 8.71
CA THR A 179 -26.95 -2.13 8.45
C THR A 179 -27.83 -3.15 9.15
N GLY A 180 -27.27 -4.27 9.60
CA GLY A 180 -28.04 -5.43 10.09
C GLY A 180 -28.75 -6.25 8.99
N LYS A 181 -28.69 -5.83 7.71
CA LYS A 181 -29.32 -6.52 6.58
C LYS A 181 -28.54 -7.77 6.20
N ARG A 182 -29.24 -8.90 6.04
CA ARG A 182 -28.62 -10.20 5.73
C ARG A 182 -28.46 -10.48 4.23
N THR A 183 -29.11 -9.73 3.37
CA THR A 183 -29.20 -10.02 1.92
C THR A 183 -27.84 -10.31 1.30
N PHE A 184 -26.85 -9.46 1.54
CA PHE A 184 -25.50 -9.64 1.01
C PHE A 184 -24.70 -10.71 1.77
N LEU A 185 -24.89 -10.79 3.08
CA LEU A 185 -24.25 -11.82 3.90
C LEU A 185 -24.71 -13.24 3.48
N ASP A 186 -25.96 -13.42 3.11
CA ASP A 186 -26.47 -14.73 2.67
C ASP A 186 -25.89 -15.15 1.30
N VAL A 187 -25.62 -14.19 0.39
CA VAL A 187 -24.86 -14.43 -0.85
C VAL A 187 -23.43 -14.90 -0.53
N ALA A 188 -22.75 -14.19 0.37
CA ALA A 188 -21.38 -14.53 0.77
C ALA A 188 -21.30 -15.88 1.51
N ILE A 189 -22.27 -16.19 2.37
CA ILE A 189 -22.37 -17.49 3.06
C ILE A 189 -22.47 -18.62 2.03
N LYS A 190 -23.36 -18.48 1.04
CA LYS A 190 -23.56 -19.50 0.00
C LYS A 190 -22.30 -19.71 -0.84
N ASN A 191 -21.56 -18.62 -1.16
CA ASN A 191 -20.30 -18.71 -1.87
C ASN A 191 -19.21 -19.36 -0.99
N ALA A 192 -19.07 -18.96 0.27
CA ALA A 192 -18.10 -19.54 1.21
C ALA A 192 -18.38 -21.03 1.49
N ASP A 193 -19.64 -21.45 1.48
CA ASP A 193 -20.04 -22.86 1.61
C ASP A 193 -19.53 -23.67 0.41
N LEU A 194 -19.64 -23.13 -0.81
CA LEU A 194 -19.10 -23.76 -2.01
C LEU A 194 -17.55 -23.83 -1.92
N VAL A 195 -16.90 -22.73 -1.54
CA VAL A 195 -15.43 -22.71 -1.39
C VAL A 195 -14.96 -23.78 -0.41
N CYS A 196 -15.52 -23.85 0.80
CA CYS A 196 -15.17 -24.85 1.81
C CYS A 196 -15.54 -26.30 1.42
N LYS A 197 -16.48 -26.47 0.50
CA LYS A 197 -16.80 -27.80 -0.08
C LYS A 197 -15.81 -28.19 -1.17
N THR A 198 -15.36 -27.22 -1.96
CA THR A 198 -14.49 -27.44 -3.13
C THR A 198 -13.02 -27.64 -2.74
N PHE A 199 -12.54 -26.84 -1.78
CA PHE A 199 -11.14 -26.85 -1.32
C PHE A 199 -11.03 -27.48 0.08
N GLY A 200 -10.00 -28.26 0.30
CA GLY A 200 -9.75 -28.89 1.60
C GLY A 200 -8.85 -30.12 1.49
N PRO A 201 -8.58 -30.79 2.62
CA PRO A 201 -7.66 -31.93 2.69
C PRO A 201 -8.31 -33.27 2.33
N ASN A 202 -9.64 -33.32 2.07
CA ASN A 202 -10.36 -34.59 1.91
C ASN A 202 -10.31 -35.07 0.44
N GLU A 203 -10.51 -36.37 0.24
CA GLU A 203 -10.64 -36.98 -1.10
C GLU A 203 -11.74 -36.27 -1.91
N GLY A 204 -11.46 -35.93 -3.16
CA GLY A 204 -12.35 -35.23 -4.07
C GLY A 204 -12.39 -33.71 -3.91
N GLN A 205 -11.65 -33.13 -2.96
CA GLN A 205 -11.42 -31.69 -2.85
C GLN A 205 -10.16 -31.27 -3.62
N ILE A 206 -10.10 -30.00 -3.98
CA ILE A 206 -8.91 -29.40 -4.58
C ILE A 206 -7.92 -29.09 -3.46
N HIS A 207 -6.69 -29.61 -3.59
CA HIS A 207 -5.60 -29.43 -2.64
C HIS A 207 -4.65 -28.35 -3.14
N ARG A 208 -4.98 -27.08 -2.90
CA ARG A 208 -4.25 -25.91 -3.43
C ARG A 208 -4.44 -24.68 -2.54
N PRO A 209 -3.43 -23.78 -2.40
CA PRO A 209 -3.56 -22.52 -1.69
C PRO A 209 -4.49 -21.53 -2.42
N GLY A 210 -4.76 -20.39 -1.80
CA GLY A 210 -5.76 -19.42 -2.26
C GLY A 210 -5.40 -18.63 -3.54
N GLY A 211 -4.22 -18.80 -4.10
CA GLY A 211 -3.74 -17.96 -5.19
C GLY A 211 -3.43 -16.54 -4.71
N HIS A 212 -4.15 -15.50 -5.18
CA HIS A 212 -4.04 -14.19 -4.52
C HIS A 212 -4.74 -14.25 -3.16
N PRO A 213 -3.99 -14.07 -2.03
CA PRO A 213 -4.57 -14.13 -0.69
C PRO A 213 -5.62 -13.05 -0.47
N ILE A 214 -6.61 -13.36 0.27
CA ILE A 214 -7.66 -12.61 0.97
C ILE A 214 -8.66 -13.59 1.58
N ILE A 215 -8.83 -14.76 0.97
CA ILE A 215 -9.83 -15.75 1.39
C ILE A 215 -9.60 -16.19 2.84
N GLU A 216 -8.34 -16.24 3.28
CA GLU A 216 -7.95 -16.66 4.63
C GLU A 216 -8.52 -15.72 5.70
N MET A 217 -8.27 -14.41 5.56
CA MET A 217 -8.80 -13.42 6.52
C MET A 217 -10.31 -13.22 6.37
N ALA A 218 -10.85 -13.34 5.16
CA ALA A 218 -12.27 -13.21 4.90
C ALA A 218 -13.08 -14.32 5.57
N LEU A 219 -12.62 -15.58 5.47
CA LEU A 219 -13.24 -16.72 6.15
C LEU A 219 -13.14 -16.58 7.69
N CYS A 220 -12.02 -16.06 8.22
CA CYS A 220 -11.89 -15.73 9.64
C CYS A 220 -12.93 -14.68 10.08
N LYS A 221 -13.15 -13.63 9.29
CA LYS A 221 -14.21 -12.63 9.56
C LYS A 221 -15.61 -13.25 9.50
N LEU A 222 -15.86 -14.10 8.52
CA LEU A 222 -17.15 -14.79 8.41
C LEU A 222 -17.39 -15.73 9.59
N TYR A 223 -16.36 -16.44 10.06
CA TYR A 223 -16.43 -17.22 11.31
C TYR A 223 -16.81 -16.35 12.51
N LYS A 224 -16.14 -15.20 12.69
CA LYS A 224 -16.44 -14.26 13.80
C LYS A 224 -17.88 -13.77 13.81
N VAL A 225 -18.54 -13.64 12.64
CA VAL A 225 -19.92 -13.17 12.51
C VAL A 225 -20.94 -14.30 12.64
N THR A 226 -20.64 -15.50 12.10
CA THR A 226 -21.60 -16.61 12.03
C THR A 226 -21.44 -17.64 13.14
N GLY A 227 -20.27 -17.72 13.77
CA GLY A 227 -19.88 -18.77 14.72
C GLY A 227 -19.66 -20.14 14.08
N ASN A 228 -19.75 -20.26 12.76
CA ASN A 228 -19.65 -21.55 12.06
C ASN A 228 -18.18 -21.94 11.84
N LYS A 229 -17.73 -22.96 12.55
CA LYS A 229 -16.33 -23.43 12.58
C LYS A 229 -15.78 -23.85 11.22
N LYS A 230 -16.64 -24.29 10.27
CA LYS A 230 -16.17 -24.69 8.92
C LYS A 230 -15.38 -23.57 8.21
N TYR A 231 -15.71 -22.29 8.47
CA TYR A 231 -15.01 -21.17 7.87
C TYR A 231 -13.61 -20.97 8.47
N LEU A 232 -13.47 -21.18 9.79
CA LEU A 232 -12.15 -21.17 10.43
C LEU A 232 -11.30 -22.38 9.96
N GLU A 233 -11.89 -23.55 9.81
CA GLU A 233 -11.24 -24.74 9.27
C GLU A 233 -10.80 -24.53 7.82
N GLY A 234 -11.62 -23.87 6.98
CA GLY A 234 -11.27 -23.48 5.63
C GLY A 234 -10.12 -22.46 5.57
N ALA A 235 -10.17 -21.41 6.41
CA ALA A 235 -9.07 -20.46 6.51
C ALA A 235 -7.75 -21.13 6.92
N LYS A 236 -7.82 -21.99 7.94
CA LYS A 236 -6.67 -22.78 8.41
C LYS A 236 -6.10 -23.67 7.30
N TYR A 237 -6.96 -24.35 6.53
CA TYR A 237 -6.56 -25.17 5.40
C TYR A 237 -5.72 -24.37 4.39
N PHE A 238 -6.20 -23.19 3.94
CA PHE A 238 -5.48 -22.37 2.98
C PHE A 238 -4.12 -21.91 3.50
N VAL A 239 -4.03 -21.55 4.79
CA VAL A 239 -2.76 -21.19 5.45
C VAL A 239 -1.81 -22.39 5.48
N GLU A 240 -2.28 -23.59 5.83
CA GLU A 240 -1.46 -24.80 5.93
C GLU A 240 -1.03 -25.34 4.56
N GLU A 241 -1.81 -25.08 3.51
CA GLU A 241 -1.52 -25.52 2.16
C GLU A 241 -0.49 -24.62 1.44
N THR A 242 -0.35 -23.36 1.90
CA THR A 242 0.64 -22.45 1.33
C THR A 242 2.06 -23.02 1.44
N GLY A 243 2.74 -23.14 0.30
CA GLY A 243 4.10 -23.68 0.19
C GLY A 243 4.21 -25.21 0.18
N ARG A 244 3.10 -25.94 0.16
CA ARG A 244 3.10 -27.42 0.03
C ARG A 244 3.06 -27.91 -1.40
N CYS A 245 2.47 -27.12 -2.35
CA CYS A 245 2.37 -27.44 -3.77
C CYS A 245 1.82 -28.85 -4.07
N THR A 246 0.83 -29.29 -3.32
CA THR A 246 0.27 -30.66 -3.40
C THR A 246 -0.48 -30.95 -4.70
N ASP A 247 -0.96 -29.92 -5.40
CA ASP A 247 -1.56 -30.00 -6.74
C ASP A 247 -0.53 -30.01 -7.88
N GLY A 248 0.77 -29.93 -7.55
CA GLY A 248 1.87 -29.96 -8.51
C GLY A 248 2.13 -28.62 -9.21
N HIS A 249 1.55 -27.50 -8.75
CA HIS A 249 1.93 -26.17 -9.24
C HIS A 249 3.37 -25.84 -8.83
N HIS A 250 4.03 -24.96 -9.60
CA HIS A 250 5.39 -24.52 -9.29
C HIS A 250 5.36 -23.48 -8.18
N PRO A 251 6.12 -23.69 -7.08
CA PRO A 251 6.24 -22.71 -6.01
C PRO A 251 6.90 -21.43 -6.51
N SER A 252 6.47 -20.28 -6.00
CA SER A 252 6.94 -18.97 -6.43
C SER A 252 7.09 -18.01 -5.25
N GLU A 253 8.18 -17.25 -5.25
CA GLU A 253 8.31 -16.12 -4.32
C GLU A 253 7.20 -15.07 -4.56
N TYR A 254 6.79 -14.87 -5.81
CA TYR A 254 5.72 -13.96 -6.17
C TYR A 254 4.43 -14.19 -5.38
N SER A 255 4.08 -15.46 -5.16
CA SER A 255 2.86 -15.87 -4.43
C SER A 255 3.10 -16.22 -2.95
N GLN A 256 4.31 -16.01 -2.42
CA GLN A 256 4.74 -16.41 -1.07
C GLN A 256 4.57 -17.89 -0.77
N ASP A 257 4.47 -18.73 -1.79
CA ASP A 257 4.32 -20.19 -1.67
C ASP A 257 5.61 -20.97 -1.99
N HIS A 258 6.75 -20.27 -2.08
CA HIS A 258 8.09 -20.84 -2.28
C HIS A 258 8.56 -21.77 -1.16
N LYS A 259 8.00 -21.60 0.05
CA LYS A 259 8.23 -22.42 1.26
C LYS A 259 6.95 -22.45 2.10
N PRO A 260 6.71 -23.50 2.90
CA PRO A 260 5.71 -23.44 3.98
C PRO A 260 5.93 -22.23 4.88
N ILE A 261 4.85 -21.60 5.34
CA ILE A 261 4.92 -20.33 6.13
C ILE A 261 5.82 -20.48 7.38
N LEU A 262 5.77 -21.63 8.05
CA LEU A 262 6.62 -21.90 9.23
C LEU A 262 8.12 -21.93 8.93
N GLU A 263 8.51 -22.07 7.68
CA GLU A 263 9.90 -22.14 7.21
C GLU A 263 10.38 -20.82 6.57
N GLN A 264 9.46 -19.87 6.34
CA GLN A 264 9.81 -18.57 5.76
C GLN A 264 10.56 -17.69 6.76
N ASP A 265 11.58 -16.99 6.29
CA ASP A 265 12.47 -16.13 7.06
C ASP A 265 12.68 -14.75 6.45
N GLU A 266 12.18 -14.53 5.24
CA GLU A 266 12.25 -13.28 4.50
C GLU A 266 10.90 -12.97 3.84
N ILE A 267 10.54 -11.68 3.80
CA ILE A 267 9.39 -11.22 3.04
C ILE A 267 9.80 -11.05 1.57
N VAL A 268 9.07 -11.69 0.65
CA VAL A 268 9.40 -11.73 -0.78
C VAL A 268 8.16 -11.59 -1.66
N GLY A 269 8.35 -11.41 -2.95
CA GLY A 269 7.32 -11.43 -3.97
C GLY A 269 6.38 -10.23 -3.93
N HIS A 270 5.16 -10.39 -4.40
CA HIS A 270 4.17 -9.30 -4.52
C HIS A 270 3.74 -8.78 -3.15
N ALA A 271 3.88 -7.48 -2.94
CA ALA A 271 3.77 -6.88 -1.61
C ALA A 271 2.33 -6.92 -1.03
N VAL A 272 1.30 -6.74 -1.86
CA VAL A 272 -0.10 -6.83 -1.42
C VAL A 272 -0.44 -8.26 -1.02
N ARG A 273 -0.02 -9.26 -1.84
CA ARG A 273 -0.21 -10.68 -1.53
C ARG A 273 0.42 -11.03 -0.18
N ALA A 274 1.65 -10.61 0.07
CA ALA A 274 2.35 -10.82 1.33
C ALA A 274 1.58 -10.24 2.52
N GLY A 275 1.19 -8.96 2.47
CA GLY A 275 0.45 -8.31 3.54
C GLY A 275 -0.92 -8.96 3.81
N TYR A 276 -1.62 -9.42 2.77
CA TYR A 276 -2.90 -10.12 2.90
C TYR A 276 -2.73 -11.53 3.47
N LEU A 277 -1.77 -12.30 2.95
CA LEU A 277 -1.48 -13.65 3.44
C LEU A 277 -1.14 -13.61 4.93
N TYR A 278 -0.16 -12.80 5.33
CA TYR A 278 0.28 -12.73 6.73
C TYR A 278 -0.79 -12.13 7.64
N SER A 279 -1.72 -11.31 7.13
CA SER A 279 -2.94 -10.93 7.83
C SER A 279 -3.83 -12.14 8.11
N GLY A 280 -4.05 -12.99 7.12
CA GLY A 280 -4.84 -14.24 7.26
C GLY A 280 -4.17 -15.22 8.21
N VAL A 281 -2.85 -15.41 8.11
CA VAL A 281 -2.07 -16.24 9.04
C VAL A 281 -2.20 -15.74 10.47
N ALA A 282 -2.10 -14.42 10.70
CA ALA A 282 -2.26 -13.82 12.03
C ALA A 282 -3.67 -14.03 12.60
N ASP A 283 -4.72 -13.90 11.77
CA ASP A 283 -6.11 -14.19 12.18
C ASP A 283 -6.30 -15.67 12.55
N VAL A 284 -5.79 -16.61 11.74
CA VAL A 284 -5.84 -18.06 12.02
C VAL A 284 -5.07 -18.38 13.29
N ALA A 285 -3.82 -17.95 13.41
CA ALA A 285 -2.98 -18.17 14.58
C ALA A 285 -3.66 -17.67 15.85
N ALA A 286 -4.23 -16.49 15.79
CA ALA A 286 -4.95 -15.89 16.90
C ALA A 286 -6.21 -16.70 17.26
N LEU A 287 -7.02 -17.15 16.30
CA LEU A 287 -8.27 -17.90 16.55
C LEU A 287 -8.03 -19.34 17.01
N THR A 288 -6.89 -19.93 16.64
CA THR A 288 -6.47 -21.28 17.03
C THR A 288 -5.49 -21.32 18.21
N ASN A 289 -5.00 -20.14 18.64
CA ASN A 289 -3.94 -19.98 19.66
C ASN A 289 -2.62 -20.66 19.26
N ASP A 290 -2.28 -20.60 17.97
CA ASP A 290 -1.08 -21.24 17.42
C ASP A 290 0.14 -20.32 17.52
N GLN A 291 1.06 -20.63 18.44
CA GLN A 291 2.24 -19.82 18.70
C GLN A 291 3.35 -19.99 17.66
N GLU A 292 3.37 -21.11 16.92
CA GLU A 292 4.42 -21.34 15.92
C GLU A 292 4.22 -20.42 14.71
N TYR A 293 2.98 -20.17 14.29
CA TYR A 293 2.70 -19.15 13.27
C TYR A 293 3.09 -17.75 13.73
N PHE A 294 2.86 -17.37 15.00
CA PHE A 294 3.30 -16.07 15.49
C PHE A 294 4.83 -15.92 15.47
N LYS A 295 5.59 -16.96 15.82
CA LYS A 295 7.05 -16.96 15.70
C LYS A 295 7.52 -16.79 14.25
N ALA A 296 6.85 -17.45 13.29
CA ALA A 296 7.16 -17.31 11.88
C ALA A 296 6.83 -15.89 11.38
N LEU A 297 5.66 -15.36 11.73
CA LEU A 297 5.25 -13.99 11.37
C LEU A 297 6.20 -12.94 11.97
N GLU A 298 6.64 -13.11 13.22
CA GLU A 298 7.62 -12.20 13.85
C GLU A 298 8.95 -12.22 13.09
N ARG A 299 9.45 -13.39 12.71
CA ARG A 299 10.70 -13.53 11.93
C ARG A 299 10.61 -12.83 10.57
N ILE A 300 9.49 -13.02 9.86
CA ILE A 300 9.23 -12.36 8.56
C ILE A 300 9.09 -10.85 8.75
N TRP A 301 8.36 -10.43 9.80
CA TRP A 301 8.18 -9.01 10.15
C TRP A 301 9.51 -8.33 10.47
N GLN A 302 10.40 -8.98 11.21
CA GLN A 302 11.74 -8.46 11.50
C GLN A 302 12.55 -8.22 10.22
N ASN A 303 12.46 -9.11 9.22
CA ASN A 303 13.11 -8.90 7.93
C ASN A 303 12.52 -7.66 7.23
N MET A 304 11.19 -7.56 7.16
CA MET A 304 10.49 -6.42 6.56
C MET A 304 10.86 -5.11 7.26
N ALA A 305 10.69 -5.02 8.57
CA ALA A 305 10.83 -3.80 9.34
C ALA A 305 12.28 -3.30 9.43
N SER A 306 13.28 -4.21 9.37
CA SER A 306 14.70 -3.85 9.49
C SER A 306 15.44 -3.67 8.17
N LYS A 307 14.82 -4.02 7.02
CA LYS A 307 15.55 -4.05 5.74
C LYS A 307 14.74 -3.63 4.51
N LYS A 308 13.39 -3.65 4.56
CA LYS A 308 12.53 -3.49 3.38
C LYS A 308 11.38 -2.49 3.55
N LEU A 309 11.24 -1.87 4.72
CA LEU A 309 10.21 -0.89 5.01
C LEU A 309 10.71 0.52 4.67
N PHE A 310 10.02 1.23 3.78
CA PHE A 310 10.31 2.63 3.48
C PHE A 310 9.95 3.56 4.64
N ILE A 311 10.64 4.70 4.73
CA ILE A 311 10.41 5.67 5.83
C ILE A 311 8.96 6.18 5.86
N THR A 312 8.26 6.16 4.75
CA THR A 312 6.83 6.52 4.62
C THR A 312 5.87 5.42 5.08
N GLY A 313 6.38 4.25 5.49
CA GLY A 313 5.57 3.07 5.83
C GLY A 313 5.13 2.24 4.62
N GLY A 314 5.59 2.61 3.41
CA GLY A 314 5.39 1.84 2.19
C GLY A 314 6.21 0.56 2.17
N ILE A 315 5.77 -0.43 1.41
CA ILE A 315 6.45 -1.71 1.17
C ILE A 315 6.37 -2.09 -0.30
N GLY A 316 7.36 -2.86 -0.77
CA GLY A 316 7.49 -3.23 -2.18
C GLY A 316 8.28 -2.19 -2.96
N SER A 317 9.55 -2.49 -3.31
CA SER A 317 10.46 -1.55 -3.97
C SER A 317 10.33 -1.57 -5.49
N ARG A 318 9.82 -2.66 -6.07
CA ARG A 318 9.87 -2.91 -7.51
C ARG A 318 8.50 -2.87 -8.17
N ALA A 319 8.41 -2.17 -9.31
CA ALA A 319 7.24 -2.21 -10.18
C ALA A 319 7.07 -3.59 -10.85
N GLN A 320 8.19 -4.25 -11.22
CA GLN A 320 8.16 -5.60 -11.78
C GLN A 320 7.66 -6.60 -10.74
N GLY A 321 6.48 -7.18 -11.00
CA GLY A 321 5.80 -8.06 -10.07
C GLY A 321 5.28 -7.36 -8.81
N GLU A 322 5.24 -6.04 -8.79
CA GLU A 322 4.63 -5.23 -7.71
C GLU A 322 5.16 -5.64 -6.32
N GLY A 323 6.49 -5.85 -6.23
CA GLY A 323 7.01 -6.68 -5.15
C GLY A 323 8.25 -6.17 -4.44
N PHE A 324 8.72 -7.03 -3.54
CA PHE A 324 9.94 -6.78 -2.77
C PHE A 324 11.18 -7.05 -3.62
N GLY A 325 12.14 -6.14 -3.54
CA GLY A 325 13.52 -6.36 -3.98
C GLY A 325 14.37 -7.03 -2.90
N PRO A 326 15.68 -7.14 -3.14
CA PRO A 326 16.66 -7.56 -2.13
C PRO A 326 16.63 -6.70 -0.87
N ASN A 327 17.24 -7.21 0.22
CA ASN A 327 17.39 -6.44 1.44
C ASN A 327 18.08 -5.09 1.18
N TYR A 328 17.54 -4.01 1.73
CA TYR A 328 18.01 -2.63 1.60
C TYR A 328 17.88 -2.01 0.19
N GLU A 329 17.15 -2.64 -0.73
CA GLU A 329 16.75 -1.98 -1.98
C GLU A 329 15.58 -1.03 -1.68
N LEU A 330 15.92 0.20 -1.30
CA LEU A 330 15.01 1.26 -0.90
C LEU A 330 15.21 2.48 -1.81
N ASN A 331 15.16 2.24 -3.13
CA ASN A 331 15.31 3.25 -4.16
C ASN A 331 14.20 4.30 -4.05
N ASN A 332 14.54 5.58 -4.14
CA ASN A 332 13.56 6.66 -3.92
C ASN A 332 12.71 6.95 -5.15
N HIS A 333 13.32 7.13 -6.31
CA HIS A 333 12.63 7.50 -7.53
C HIS A 333 11.77 6.35 -8.09
N THR A 334 12.28 5.13 -8.01
CA THR A 334 11.63 3.92 -8.51
C THR A 334 10.91 3.12 -7.45
N ALA A 335 10.76 3.68 -6.24
CA ALA A 335 9.97 3.05 -5.18
C ALA A 335 8.55 2.79 -5.66
N TYR A 336 8.15 1.51 -5.74
CA TYR A 336 6.77 1.21 -6.13
C TYR A 336 5.81 1.54 -5.00
N CYS A 337 6.06 1.05 -3.80
CA CYS A 337 5.31 1.43 -2.58
C CYS A 337 3.80 1.54 -2.85
N GLU A 338 3.23 0.50 -3.47
CA GLU A 338 1.83 0.50 -3.91
C GLU A 338 0.88 0.92 -2.80
N THR A 339 -0.11 1.74 -3.13
CA THR A 339 -1.15 2.16 -2.18
C THR A 339 -1.85 0.98 -1.51
N CYS A 340 -2.15 -0.09 -2.29
CA CYS A 340 -2.74 -1.31 -1.72
C CYS A 340 -1.78 -2.04 -0.77
N ALA A 341 -0.47 -2.03 -1.07
CA ALA A 341 0.54 -2.65 -0.23
C ALA A 341 0.69 -1.93 1.11
N ALA A 342 0.65 -0.59 1.11
CA ALA A 342 0.64 0.20 2.35
C ALA A 342 -0.60 -0.12 3.22
N ILE A 343 -1.78 -0.27 2.60
CA ILE A 343 -3.01 -0.68 3.30
C ILE A 343 -2.87 -2.11 3.85
N ALA A 344 -2.33 -3.04 3.05
CA ALA A 344 -2.10 -4.42 3.48
C ALA A 344 -1.09 -4.50 4.65
N ASN A 345 -0.07 -3.63 4.64
CA ASN A 345 0.88 -3.48 5.73
C ASN A 345 0.18 -3.05 7.04
N VAL A 346 -0.76 -2.10 6.97
CA VAL A 346 -1.58 -1.72 8.15
C VAL A 346 -2.42 -2.90 8.63
N TYR A 347 -3.07 -3.65 7.72
CA TYR A 347 -3.87 -4.83 8.10
C TYR A 347 -3.08 -5.88 8.85
N TRP A 348 -1.88 -6.21 8.36
CA TRP A 348 -1.01 -7.20 8.98
C TRP A 348 -0.49 -6.72 10.35
N ASN A 349 0.05 -5.51 10.40
CA ASN A 349 0.59 -4.96 11.64
C ASN A 349 -0.47 -4.82 12.74
N TYR A 350 -1.68 -4.37 12.41
CA TYR A 350 -2.75 -4.25 13.39
C TYR A 350 -3.15 -5.61 13.97
N ARG A 351 -3.16 -6.68 13.17
CA ARG A 351 -3.41 -8.05 13.63
C ARG A 351 -2.31 -8.58 14.54
N MET A 352 -1.05 -8.27 14.20
CA MET A 352 0.08 -8.57 15.07
C MET A 352 -0.05 -7.86 16.43
N PHE A 353 -0.44 -6.59 16.44
CA PHE A 353 -0.74 -5.88 17.69
C PHE A 353 -1.88 -6.56 18.48
N LEU A 354 -2.99 -6.92 17.85
CA LEU A 354 -4.11 -7.60 18.55
C LEU A 354 -3.70 -8.95 19.13
N ALA A 355 -2.70 -9.60 18.57
CA ALA A 355 -2.18 -10.87 19.04
C ALA A 355 -1.19 -10.73 20.20
N THR A 356 -0.36 -9.69 20.20
CA THR A 356 0.79 -9.56 21.10
C THR A 356 0.66 -8.43 22.12
N GLY A 357 -0.01 -7.33 21.76
CA GLY A 357 -0.07 -6.09 22.56
C GLY A 357 1.12 -5.15 22.35
N GLU A 358 2.10 -5.53 21.53
CA GLU A 358 3.32 -4.76 21.32
C GLU A 358 3.08 -3.52 20.46
N SER A 359 3.49 -2.34 20.91
CA SER A 359 3.27 -1.05 20.25
C SER A 359 4.00 -0.92 18.93
N LYS A 360 5.12 -1.64 18.73
CA LYS A 360 5.95 -1.57 17.50
C LYS A 360 5.13 -1.80 16.22
N TYR A 361 4.12 -2.65 16.29
CA TYR A 361 3.21 -2.89 15.15
C TYR A 361 2.29 -1.70 14.90
N VAL A 362 1.81 -1.04 15.96
CA VAL A 362 0.99 0.17 15.83
C VAL A 362 1.83 1.34 15.31
N ASP A 363 3.14 1.39 15.62
CA ASP A 363 4.06 2.39 15.08
C ASP A 363 4.18 2.29 13.55
N VAL A 364 4.24 1.06 13.00
CA VAL A 364 4.20 0.84 11.54
C VAL A 364 2.83 1.21 10.96
N CYS A 365 1.72 0.84 11.64
CA CYS A 365 0.38 1.24 11.24
C CYS A 365 0.25 2.76 11.14
N GLU A 366 0.67 3.49 12.17
CA GLU A 366 0.58 4.95 12.20
C GLU A 366 1.43 5.59 11.10
N ARG A 367 2.66 5.12 10.91
CA ARG A 367 3.56 5.61 9.87
C ARG A 367 2.96 5.42 8.47
N ALA A 368 2.48 4.23 8.16
CA ALA A 368 1.82 3.95 6.88
C ALA A 368 0.55 4.78 6.68
N LEU A 369 -0.28 4.89 7.72
CA LEU A 369 -1.53 5.67 7.72
C LEU A 369 -1.31 7.13 7.36
N TYR A 370 -0.43 7.83 8.10
CA TYR A 370 -0.23 9.27 7.95
C TYR A 370 0.60 9.66 6.73
N ASN A 371 1.29 8.71 6.10
CA ASN A 371 2.18 8.98 4.97
C ASN A 371 1.78 8.22 3.70
N ASN A 372 2.20 6.96 3.49
CA ASN A 372 2.04 6.27 2.22
C ASN A 372 0.56 6.03 1.83
N VAL A 373 -0.29 5.66 2.78
CA VAL A 373 -1.72 5.44 2.50
C VAL A 373 -2.40 6.73 2.04
N LEU A 374 -2.17 7.85 2.77
CA LEU A 374 -2.76 9.14 2.43
C LEU A 374 -2.14 9.77 1.18
N SER A 375 -0.88 9.46 0.84
CA SER A 375 -0.30 9.83 -0.45
C SER A 375 -1.08 9.21 -1.61
N GLY A 376 -1.61 8.01 -1.43
CA GLY A 376 -2.39 7.29 -2.43
C GLY A 376 -3.68 7.96 -2.90
N VAL A 377 -4.11 9.06 -2.27
CA VAL A 377 -5.35 9.77 -2.64
C VAL A 377 -5.17 11.28 -2.61
N SER A 378 -5.73 11.97 -3.61
CA SER A 378 -5.74 13.44 -3.65
C SER A 378 -6.59 14.03 -2.52
N LEU A 379 -6.30 15.29 -2.14
CA LEU A 379 -7.13 16.03 -1.19
C LEU A 379 -8.55 16.26 -1.72
N SER A 380 -8.74 16.31 -3.05
CA SER A 380 -10.06 16.35 -3.68
C SER A 380 -10.83 15.03 -3.58
N GLY A 381 -10.14 13.89 -3.37
CA GLY A 381 -10.72 12.57 -3.18
C GLY A 381 -11.08 11.80 -4.46
N ASP A 382 -10.83 12.36 -5.66
CA ASP A 382 -11.22 11.80 -6.95
C ASP A 382 -10.06 11.38 -7.85
N ARG A 383 -8.84 11.42 -7.32
CA ARG A 383 -7.62 10.98 -8.01
C ARG A 383 -6.74 10.17 -7.08
N PHE A 384 -6.02 9.19 -7.64
CA PHE A 384 -5.28 8.20 -6.88
C PHE A 384 -3.89 7.99 -7.44
N PHE A 385 -2.92 7.69 -6.57
CA PHE A 385 -1.67 7.05 -6.96
C PHE A 385 -1.83 5.52 -6.89
N TYR A 386 -1.22 4.85 -7.84
CA TYR A 386 -0.98 3.43 -7.76
C TYR A 386 0.31 3.19 -6.95
N ASP A 387 1.42 3.62 -7.49
CA ASP A 387 2.74 3.68 -6.85
C ASP A 387 2.99 5.01 -6.15
N ASN A 388 3.82 5.00 -5.11
CA ASN A 388 4.11 6.17 -4.27
C ASN A 388 5.63 6.34 -4.10
N PRO A 389 6.31 6.96 -5.07
CA PRO A 389 7.74 7.21 -5.02
C PRO A 389 8.10 8.21 -3.92
N LEU A 390 9.36 8.14 -3.45
CA LEU A 390 9.93 9.07 -2.49
C LEU A 390 10.75 10.17 -3.16
N GLU A 391 10.89 10.11 -4.47
CA GLU A 391 11.52 11.10 -5.34
C GLU A 391 10.80 11.11 -6.69
N SER A 392 10.59 12.29 -7.30
CA SER A 392 9.99 12.43 -8.64
C SER A 392 10.65 13.56 -9.39
N GLY A 393 10.90 13.37 -10.68
CA GLY A 393 11.38 14.43 -11.60
C GLY A 393 10.29 15.39 -12.04
N GLY A 394 9.03 15.16 -11.65
CA GLY A 394 7.85 15.95 -12.05
C GLY A 394 6.92 15.20 -13.02
N GLU A 395 7.25 13.98 -13.39
CA GLU A 395 6.47 13.13 -14.31
C GLU A 395 5.32 12.40 -13.64
N HIS A 396 5.35 12.22 -12.32
CA HIS A 396 4.38 11.41 -11.58
C HIS A 396 3.09 12.17 -11.28
N GLU A 397 1.93 11.56 -11.61
CA GLU A 397 0.61 12.18 -11.51
C GLU A 397 -0.46 11.21 -11.02
N ARG A 398 -1.36 11.68 -10.11
CA ARG A 398 -2.52 10.91 -9.69
C ARG A 398 -3.55 10.76 -10.82
N GLN A 399 -4.04 9.54 -11.01
CA GLN A 399 -5.04 9.18 -12.03
C GLN A 399 -6.46 9.12 -11.44
N LYS A 400 -7.47 9.34 -12.28
CA LYS A 400 -8.89 9.19 -11.87
C LYS A 400 -9.27 7.73 -11.63
N TRP A 401 -8.73 6.84 -12.47
CA TRP A 401 -9.01 5.43 -12.48
C TRP A 401 -7.89 4.66 -13.16
N PHE A 402 -7.84 3.35 -12.96
CA PHE A 402 -6.87 2.44 -13.57
C PHE A 402 -7.58 1.28 -14.26
N GLY A 403 -6.95 0.63 -15.23
CA GLY A 403 -7.41 -0.61 -15.81
C GLY A 403 -7.55 -1.70 -14.75
N CYS A 404 -6.52 -1.89 -13.92
CA CYS A 404 -6.55 -2.63 -12.66
C CYS A 404 -6.86 -1.68 -11.51
N ALA A 405 -8.12 -1.50 -11.16
CA ALA A 405 -8.56 -0.46 -10.21
C ALA A 405 -8.50 -0.88 -8.73
N CYS A 406 -7.50 -1.66 -8.34
CA CYS A 406 -7.36 -2.14 -6.96
C CYS A 406 -7.18 -0.99 -5.95
N CYS A 407 -6.34 0.01 -6.25
CA CYS A 407 -6.01 1.09 -5.33
C CYS A 407 -7.19 2.01 -4.99
N PRO A 408 -7.98 2.55 -5.94
CA PRO A 408 -9.17 3.35 -5.60
C PRO A 408 -10.16 2.60 -4.71
N GLY A 409 -10.46 1.33 -5.03
CA GLY A 409 -11.34 0.48 -4.22
C GLY A 409 -10.79 0.25 -2.81
N ASN A 410 -9.49 -0.03 -2.68
CA ASN A 410 -8.85 -0.20 -1.38
C ASN A 410 -8.83 1.09 -0.55
N VAL A 411 -8.55 2.25 -1.16
CA VAL A 411 -8.61 3.56 -0.48
C VAL A 411 -10.01 3.84 0.06
N THR A 412 -11.06 3.64 -0.75
CA THR A 412 -12.44 3.93 -0.32
C THR A 412 -12.86 3.12 0.90
N ARG A 413 -12.54 1.82 0.96
CA ARG A 413 -12.87 0.99 2.11
C ARG A 413 -11.98 1.26 3.32
N PHE A 414 -10.70 1.58 3.09
CA PHE A 414 -9.74 1.76 4.16
C PHE A 414 -9.94 3.08 4.91
N ILE A 415 -10.05 4.22 4.21
CA ILE A 415 -10.27 5.54 4.84
C ILE A 415 -11.55 5.55 5.67
N ALA A 416 -12.62 4.91 5.20
CA ALA A 416 -13.87 4.79 5.95
C ALA A 416 -13.73 3.93 7.23
N SER A 417 -12.74 3.02 7.27
CA SER A 417 -12.50 2.10 8.40
C SER A 417 -11.49 2.61 9.44
N VAL A 418 -10.87 3.78 9.25
CA VAL A 418 -9.86 4.34 10.17
C VAL A 418 -10.29 4.33 11.64
N PRO A 419 -11.56 4.58 12.01
CA PRO A 419 -12.01 4.48 13.39
C PRO A 419 -11.74 3.13 14.08
N ASN A 420 -11.59 2.02 13.34
CA ASN A 420 -11.27 0.69 13.91
C ASN A 420 -9.90 0.62 14.57
N TYR A 421 -8.97 1.50 14.21
CA TYR A 421 -7.57 1.46 14.65
C TYR A 421 -7.29 2.34 15.86
N ILE A 422 -8.26 3.17 16.29
CA ILE A 422 -8.09 4.14 17.39
C ILE A 422 -8.00 3.43 18.74
N TYR A 423 -8.86 2.44 18.98
CA TYR A 423 -8.97 1.75 20.26
C TYR A 423 -8.94 0.22 20.10
N ALA A 424 -8.43 -0.44 21.15
CA ALA A 424 -8.61 -1.88 21.33
C ALA A 424 -8.93 -2.16 22.81
N VAL A 425 -9.44 -3.36 23.11
CA VAL A 425 -9.83 -3.75 24.46
C VAL A 425 -9.23 -5.09 24.87
N GLN A 426 -8.92 -5.23 26.15
CA GLN A 426 -8.54 -6.50 26.78
C GLN A 426 -9.39 -6.69 28.04
N GLY A 427 -10.50 -7.40 27.90
CA GLY A 427 -11.51 -7.46 28.95
C GLY A 427 -12.14 -6.08 29.18
N ARG A 428 -11.78 -5.41 30.28
CA ARG A 428 -12.20 -4.01 30.54
C ARG A 428 -11.10 -2.98 30.31
N ASP A 429 -9.87 -3.41 30.09
CA ASP A 429 -8.76 -2.50 29.82
C ASP A 429 -8.86 -1.95 28.39
N ILE A 430 -8.54 -0.67 28.22
CA ILE A 430 -8.68 0.06 26.99
C ILE A 430 -7.29 0.51 26.51
N TYR A 431 -6.93 0.09 25.30
CA TYR A 431 -5.77 0.60 24.57
C TYR A 431 -6.19 1.80 23.74
N VAL A 432 -5.44 2.89 23.85
CA VAL A 432 -5.53 4.07 22.97
C VAL A 432 -4.33 4.00 22.04
N ASN A 433 -4.56 3.52 20.82
CA ASN A 433 -3.52 3.23 19.83
C ASN A 433 -3.17 4.44 18.97
N LEU A 434 -4.21 5.19 18.55
CA LEU A 434 -4.05 6.41 17.75
C LEU A 434 -4.74 7.58 18.47
N TYR A 435 -4.19 8.75 18.28
CA TYR A 435 -4.75 9.97 18.86
C TYR A 435 -5.52 10.74 17.78
N ALA A 436 -6.82 10.91 18.02
CA ALA A 436 -7.71 11.64 17.13
C ALA A 436 -8.88 12.20 17.94
N GLN A 437 -9.27 13.45 17.72
CA GLN A 437 -10.40 14.03 18.42
C GLN A 437 -11.71 13.33 18.06
N GLY A 438 -12.45 12.92 19.09
CA GLY A 438 -13.69 12.20 18.89
C GLY A 438 -14.22 11.53 20.14
N ARG A 439 -15.29 10.77 19.99
CA ARG A 439 -15.94 10.01 21.05
C ARG A 439 -16.00 8.53 20.71
N ALA A 440 -15.84 7.70 21.72
CA ALA A 440 -16.00 6.26 21.61
C ALA A 440 -16.87 5.71 22.74
N THR A 441 -17.78 4.79 22.40
CA THR A 441 -18.55 4.03 23.38
C THR A 441 -18.06 2.58 23.38
N ILE A 442 -17.37 2.19 24.43
CA ILE A 442 -16.74 0.88 24.58
C ILE A 442 -17.42 0.13 25.73
N GLY A 443 -18.34 -0.77 25.40
CA GLY A 443 -19.21 -1.42 26.37
C GLY A 443 -20.07 -0.39 27.12
N ASN A 444 -19.83 -0.23 28.43
CA ASN A 444 -20.51 0.77 29.26
C ASN A 444 -19.67 2.02 29.55
N ILE A 445 -18.51 2.16 28.90
CA ILE A 445 -17.58 3.27 29.05
C ILE A 445 -17.68 4.19 27.84
N GLU A 446 -17.81 5.48 28.06
CA GLU A 446 -17.74 6.52 27.02
C GLU A 446 -16.50 7.39 27.25
N LEU A 447 -15.63 7.40 26.25
CA LEU A 447 -14.42 8.21 26.21
C LEU A 447 -14.58 9.35 25.20
N GLU A 448 -13.96 10.48 25.50
CA GLU A 448 -13.82 11.61 24.58
C GLU A 448 -12.37 12.04 24.53
N GLN A 449 -11.76 11.99 23.35
CA GLN A 449 -10.46 12.59 23.08
C GLN A 449 -10.62 14.00 22.55
N THR A 450 -9.81 14.93 23.07
CA THR A 450 -9.64 16.30 22.55
C THR A 450 -8.17 16.50 22.21
N THR A 451 -7.84 16.80 20.95
CA THR A 451 -6.47 16.94 20.46
C THR A 451 -6.45 17.60 19.08
N GLU A 452 -5.32 18.24 18.74
CA GLU A 452 -5.02 18.72 17.38
C GLU A 452 -4.01 17.79 16.66
N TYR A 453 -3.89 16.54 17.10
CA TYR A 453 -3.03 15.54 16.46
C TYR A 453 -3.40 15.33 14.99
N PRO A 454 -2.45 15.24 14.03
CA PRO A 454 -1.00 15.11 14.19
C PRO A 454 -0.22 16.43 14.27
N TRP A 455 -0.89 17.58 14.38
CA TRP A 455 -0.24 18.89 14.36
C TRP A 455 0.25 19.37 15.74
N ASP A 456 -0.34 18.88 16.83
CA ASP A 456 0.08 19.10 18.22
C ASP A 456 0.01 17.79 19.00
N GLY A 457 0.97 17.57 19.91
CA GLY A 457 1.08 16.34 20.71
C GLY A 457 0.27 16.35 22.01
N LYS A 458 -0.49 17.39 22.29
CA LYS A 458 -1.34 17.46 23.50
C LYS A 458 -2.63 16.68 23.27
N VAL A 459 -2.92 15.76 24.18
CA VAL A 459 -4.10 14.91 24.16
C VAL A 459 -4.79 14.96 25.51
N SER A 460 -6.08 15.23 25.53
CA SER A 460 -6.94 15.13 26.71
C SER A 460 -7.97 14.02 26.50
N ILE A 461 -8.06 13.06 27.44
CA ILE A 461 -9.02 11.96 27.38
C ILE A 461 -9.93 12.04 28.59
N ARG A 462 -11.20 12.32 28.36
CA ARG A 462 -12.24 12.43 29.40
C ARG A 462 -13.07 11.16 29.48
N ILE A 463 -13.35 10.70 30.70
CA ILE A 463 -14.33 9.62 30.97
C ILE A 463 -15.71 10.27 31.09
N ASN A 464 -16.51 10.24 30.02
CA ASN A 464 -17.87 10.87 30.01
C ASN A 464 -18.90 9.96 30.69
N LYS A 465 -18.72 8.62 30.59
CA LYS A 465 -19.61 7.63 31.20
C LYS A 465 -18.81 6.38 31.60
N GLY A 466 -19.33 5.66 32.58
CA GLY A 466 -18.71 4.47 33.15
C GLY A 466 -17.96 4.74 34.43
N SER A 467 -17.67 3.66 35.17
CA SER A 467 -16.95 3.69 36.42
C SER A 467 -16.38 2.31 36.74
N GLY A 468 -15.47 2.28 37.73
CA GLY A 468 -14.88 1.05 38.23
C GLY A 468 -13.41 0.89 37.90
N LYS A 469 -12.82 -0.22 38.30
CA LYS A 469 -11.39 -0.52 38.08
C LYS A 469 -11.17 -1.08 36.67
N PHE A 470 -10.29 -0.42 35.90
CA PHE A 470 -9.75 -0.88 34.62
C PHE A 470 -8.48 -0.07 34.31
N ALA A 471 -7.66 -0.58 33.38
CA ALA A 471 -6.54 0.15 32.84
C ALA A 471 -6.92 0.97 31.61
N VAL A 472 -6.36 2.16 31.50
CA VAL A 472 -6.25 2.91 30.22
C VAL A 472 -4.77 2.88 29.84
N ARG A 473 -4.48 2.32 28.67
CA ARG A 473 -3.13 2.17 28.11
C ARG A 473 -2.95 3.16 26.97
N LEU A 474 -2.05 4.12 27.16
CA LEU A 474 -1.77 5.20 26.20
C LEU A 474 -0.48 4.87 25.46
N ARG A 475 -0.53 4.71 24.13
CA ARG A 475 0.66 4.39 23.34
C ARG A 475 1.68 5.55 23.36
N ILE A 476 2.95 5.21 23.55
CA ILE A 476 4.08 6.11 23.26
C ILE A 476 4.48 5.86 21.80
N PRO A 477 4.25 6.79 20.88
CA PRO A 477 4.53 6.59 19.45
C PRO A 477 6.02 6.39 19.14
N GLY A 478 6.31 5.64 18.06
CA GLY A 478 7.67 5.35 17.61
C GLY A 478 8.51 6.59 17.33
N TRP A 479 7.89 7.68 16.87
CA TRP A 479 8.56 8.95 16.64
C TRP A 479 9.05 9.66 17.93
N LEU A 480 8.70 9.16 19.12
CA LEU A 480 9.27 9.57 20.44
C LEU A 480 10.34 8.59 20.96
N LYS A 481 10.78 7.64 20.16
CA LYS A 481 11.81 6.66 20.51
C LYS A 481 13.16 6.99 19.88
N ALA A 482 14.17 6.14 20.13
CA ALA A 482 15.49 6.26 19.50
C ALA A 482 15.47 5.89 18.02
N HIS A 483 14.61 4.95 17.65
CA HIS A 483 14.41 4.49 16.28
C HIS A 483 12.93 4.63 15.92
N PRO A 484 12.60 5.05 14.69
CA PRO A 484 11.21 5.27 14.29
C PRO A 484 10.41 3.97 14.14
N ILE A 485 11.08 2.83 13.95
CA ILE A 485 10.47 1.53 13.65
C ILE A 485 11.14 0.45 14.49
N GLY A 486 10.54 0.10 15.62
CA GLY A 486 11.06 -0.95 16.50
C GLY A 486 12.51 -0.72 16.93
N ASP A 487 13.14 -1.73 17.52
CA ASP A 487 14.56 -1.68 17.93
C ASP A 487 15.47 -2.19 16.80
N ASN A 488 15.51 -1.49 15.66
CA ASN A 488 16.38 -1.84 14.55
C ASN A 488 17.10 -0.62 13.99
N ASN A 489 18.14 -0.86 13.15
CA ASN A 489 19.03 0.16 12.64
C ASN A 489 18.71 0.61 11.21
N LEU A 490 17.51 0.29 10.68
CA LEU A 490 17.18 0.73 9.33
C LEU A 490 17.15 2.25 9.25
N TYR A 491 16.54 2.87 10.28
CA TYR A 491 16.44 4.33 10.41
C TYR A 491 16.82 4.76 11.82
N THR A 492 17.55 5.87 11.92
CA THR A 492 18.01 6.40 13.20
C THR A 492 17.75 7.90 13.28
N TYR A 493 17.22 8.35 14.41
CA TYR A 493 17.09 9.78 14.69
C TYR A 493 18.43 10.39 15.13
N LEU A 494 18.79 11.53 14.54
CA LEU A 494 20.01 12.25 14.90
C LEU A 494 19.94 12.99 16.24
N THR A 495 18.73 13.17 16.76
CA THR A 495 18.51 13.87 18.04
C THR A 495 17.66 13.00 18.97
N PRO A 496 17.97 12.98 20.29
CA PRO A 496 17.15 12.27 21.24
C PRO A 496 15.74 12.90 21.33
N ALA A 497 14.73 12.08 21.58
CA ALA A 497 13.39 12.56 21.85
C ALA A 497 13.29 13.08 23.29
N ARG A 498 12.34 14.00 23.49
CA ARG A 498 11.88 14.37 24.84
C ARG A 498 10.90 13.32 25.38
N HIS A 499 10.85 13.17 26.70
CA HIS A 499 9.95 12.21 27.30
C HIS A 499 8.51 12.74 27.35
N PRO A 500 7.49 11.87 27.13
CA PRO A 500 6.10 12.25 27.31
C PRO A 500 5.80 12.58 28.77
N GLN A 501 4.83 13.45 28.99
CA GLN A 501 4.32 13.82 30.31
C GLN A 501 2.86 13.40 30.43
N CYS A 502 2.46 12.92 31.61
CA CYS A 502 1.09 12.51 31.86
C CYS A 502 0.58 13.06 33.18
N ALA A 503 -0.68 13.53 33.19
CA ALA A 503 -1.36 13.98 34.40
C ALA A 503 -2.78 13.39 34.47
N ILE A 504 -3.34 13.33 35.68
CA ILE A 504 -4.74 12.97 35.90
C ILE A 504 -5.38 14.08 36.73
N ASN A 505 -6.45 14.70 36.18
CA ASN A 505 -7.16 15.81 36.80
C ASN A 505 -6.21 16.94 37.22
N GLY A 506 -5.26 17.28 36.35
CA GLY A 506 -4.25 18.35 36.60
C GLY A 506 -3.09 17.94 37.53
N THR A 507 -3.07 16.71 38.02
CA THR A 507 -1.98 16.22 38.87
C THR A 507 -1.05 15.30 38.09
N ALA A 508 0.22 15.71 37.95
CA ALA A 508 1.24 14.89 37.29
C ALA A 508 1.38 13.52 37.97
N ILE A 509 1.55 12.48 37.18
CA ILE A 509 1.71 11.11 37.68
C ILE A 509 3.06 10.54 37.23
N ASN A 510 3.64 9.66 38.08
CA ASN A 510 4.69 8.76 37.60
C ASN A 510 4.05 7.71 36.71
N VAL A 511 4.60 7.56 35.51
CA VAL A 511 4.07 6.63 34.52
C VAL A 511 4.72 5.25 34.65
N ASP A 512 3.90 4.20 34.65
CA ASP A 512 4.36 2.84 34.43
C ASP A 512 4.29 2.56 32.91
N VAL A 513 5.45 2.27 32.32
CA VAL A 513 5.58 2.03 30.88
C VAL A 513 5.87 0.56 30.66
N THR A 514 4.95 -0.11 29.98
CA THR A 514 5.08 -1.51 29.60
C THR A 514 4.75 -1.64 28.10
N ASP A 515 5.62 -2.28 27.33
CA ASP A 515 5.49 -2.46 25.87
C ASP A 515 5.19 -1.14 25.15
N ASP A 516 5.87 -0.05 25.61
CA ASP A 516 5.67 1.33 25.11
C ASP A 516 4.24 1.89 25.31
N TYR A 517 3.51 1.38 26.30
CA TYR A 517 2.26 1.97 26.76
C TYR A 517 2.42 2.54 28.16
N ILE A 518 1.95 3.77 28.35
CA ILE A 518 1.68 4.32 29.68
C ILE A 518 0.43 3.63 30.20
N THR A 519 0.58 2.78 31.20
CA THR A 519 -0.52 2.01 31.78
C THR A 519 -1.04 2.66 33.06
N ILE A 520 -2.30 3.13 33.05
CA ILE A 520 -2.96 3.79 34.17
C ILE A 520 -4.08 2.89 34.70
N HIS A 521 -3.79 2.15 35.73
CA HIS A 521 -4.77 1.26 36.39
C HIS A 521 -5.34 1.91 37.66
N ARG A 522 -6.64 2.27 37.63
CA ARG A 522 -7.32 2.90 38.78
C ARG A 522 -8.83 2.69 38.77
N ALA A 523 -9.50 3.09 39.85
CA ALA A 523 -10.97 3.22 39.90
C ALA A 523 -11.37 4.54 39.26
N TRP A 524 -11.85 4.46 38.01
CA TRP A 524 -12.30 5.62 37.25
C TRP A 524 -13.70 6.10 37.67
N LYS A 525 -13.93 7.42 37.52
CA LYS A 525 -15.21 8.09 37.75
C LYS A 525 -15.56 8.93 36.53
N LYS A 526 -16.86 9.15 36.30
CA LYS A 526 -17.32 10.14 35.32
C LYS A 526 -16.69 11.50 35.63
N GLY A 527 -16.13 12.13 34.60
CA GLY A 527 -15.47 13.43 34.65
C GLY A 527 -13.96 13.37 34.89
N ASP A 528 -13.39 12.22 35.20
CA ASP A 528 -11.92 12.06 35.23
C ASP A 528 -11.31 12.39 33.85
N ILE A 529 -10.17 13.10 33.89
CA ILE A 529 -9.44 13.54 32.69
C ILE A 529 -8.01 13.01 32.77
N ILE A 530 -7.54 12.40 31.72
CA ILE A 530 -6.14 12.10 31.48
C ILE A 530 -5.60 13.18 30.55
N GLU A 531 -4.48 13.77 30.90
CA GLU A 531 -3.75 14.75 30.10
C GLU A 531 -2.41 14.16 29.71
N LEU A 532 -2.15 14.04 28.42
CA LEU A 532 -0.92 13.51 27.85
C LEU A 532 -0.27 14.59 26.98
N ASP A 533 1.02 14.85 27.20
CA ASP A 533 1.84 15.73 26.35
C ASP A 533 2.93 14.88 25.68
N LEU A 534 2.85 14.81 24.34
CA LEU A 534 3.78 14.14 23.46
C LEU A 534 4.63 15.19 22.73
N PRO A 535 5.85 15.48 23.17
CA PRO A 535 6.66 16.56 22.58
C PRO A 535 6.94 16.32 21.09
N MET A 536 6.39 17.17 20.20
CA MET A 536 6.54 17.08 18.74
C MET A 536 7.63 18.02 18.22
N ASP A 537 8.88 17.65 18.43
CA ASP A 537 10.01 18.35 17.81
C ASP A 537 10.19 17.92 16.36
N VAL A 538 10.75 18.78 15.50
CA VAL A 538 11.22 18.37 14.18
C VAL A 538 12.45 17.49 14.36
N ARG A 539 12.41 16.29 13.83
CA ARG A 539 13.49 15.31 13.92
C ARG A 539 14.08 15.01 12.56
N ARG A 540 15.37 14.78 12.52
CA ARG A 540 16.10 14.33 11.35
C ARG A 540 16.39 12.86 11.48
N ILE A 541 16.26 12.16 10.35
CA ILE A 541 16.45 10.73 10.24
C ILE A 541 17.52 10.45 9.20
N GLU A 542 18.44 9.56 9.53
CA GLU A 542 19.36 8.93 8.59
C GLU A 542 18.99 7.47 8.41
N ALA A 543 19.20 6.97 7.18
CA ALA A 543 19.05 5.56 6.88
C ALA A 543 20.35 4.78 7.13
N ASN A 544 20.22 3.46 7.26
CA ASN A 544 21.35 2.54 7.30
C ASN A 544 22.18 2.65 6.02
N ASP A 545 23.51 2.60 6.14
CA ASP A 545 24.45 2.73 4.99
C ASP A 545 24.25 1.68 3.89
N ASN A 546 23.56 0.56 4.17
CA ASN A 546 23.21 -0.42 3.15
C ASN A 546 22.07 0.04 2.25
N ALA A 547 21.24 1.02 2.66
CA ALA A 547 20.27 1.70 1.81
C ALA A 547 21.03 2.74 0.94
N GLU A 548 21.55 2.29 -0.20
CA GLU A 548 22.52 3.06 -1.00
C GLU A 548 21.98 4.40 -1.49
N ASP A 549 20.67 4.47 -1.80
CA ASP A 549 20.05 5.68 -2.36
C ASP A 549 19.80 6.76 -1.30
N ASP A 550 19.87 6.39 -0.02
CA ASP A 550 19.66 7.29 1.11
C ASP A 550 20.98 7.78 1.74
N ARG A 551 22.14 7.29 1.26
CA ARG A 551 23.43 7.68 1.80
C ARG A 551 23.70 9.17 1.66
N ASN A 552 24.18 9.81 2.74
CA ASN A 552 24.44 11.24 2.81
C ASN A 552 23.19 12.10 2.54
N LYS A 553 22.01 11.55 2.84
CA LYS A 553 20.72 12.25 2.82
C LYS A 553 20.08 12.25 4.19
N VAL A 554 19.13 13.12 4.41
CA VAL A 554 18.36 13.27 5.65
C VAL A 554 16.88 13.41 5.32
N CYS A 555 16.05 12.66 6.06
CA CYS A 555 14.60 12.83 6.05
C CYS A 555 14.15 13.69 7.24
N LEU A 556 13.14 14.53 7.03
CA LEU A 556 12.52 15.36 8.07
C LEU A 556 11.20 14.73 8.52
N GLU A 557 11.03 14.64 9.84
CA GLU A 557 9.81 14.13 10.46
C GLU A 557 9.37 15.02 11.62
N ARG A 558 8.05 15.17 11.82
CA ARG A 558 7.47 15.81 13.00
C ARG A 558 6.21 15.05 13.42
N GLY A 559 6.21 14.49 14.64
CA GLY A 559 5.16 13.57 15.05
C GLY A 559 5.11 12.36 14.10
N PRO A 560 3.93 11.88 13.66
CA PRO A 560 3.81 10.75 12.73
C PRO A 560 4.05 11.12 11.24
N VAL A 561 4.29 12.40 10.95
CA VAL A 561 4.29 12.95 9.59
C VAL A 561 5.71 13.05 9.06
N VAL A 562 5.96 12.39 7.94
CA VAL A 562 7.16 12.53 7.11
C VAL A 562 6.98 13.70 6.15
N PHE A 563 8.03 14.48 5.92
CA PHE A 563 7.99 15.66 5.06
C PHE A 563 8.80 15.45 3.79
N CYS A 564 8.40 16.12 2.73
CA CYS A 564 9.11 16.20 1.46
C CYS A 564 9.23 17.66 1.01
N ILE A 565 10.15 17.92 0.10
CA ILE A 565 10.24 19.21 -0.59
C ILE A 565 9.65 19.08 -2.00
N GLU A 566 8.99 20.15 -2.49
CA GLU A 566 8.47 20.22 -3.86
C GLU A 566 9.10 21.38 -4.62
N GLY A 567 9.26 21.22 -5.94
CA GLY A 567 9.73 22.28 -6.84
C GLY A 567 8.88 23.54 -6.79
N GLN A 568 7.56 23.40 -6.60
CA GLN A 568 6.63 24.54 -6.49
C GLN A 568 6.93 25.51 -5.34
N ASP A 569 7.65 25.07 -4.32
CA ASP A 569 8.10 25.92 -3.21
C ASP A 569 9.48 26.54 -3.45
N GLN A 570 10.10 26.27 -4.62
CA GLN A 570 11.42 26.79 -5.02
C GLN A 570 11.31 27.74 -6.22
N VAL A 571 12.18 28.76 -6.24
CA VAL A 571 12.16 29.80 -7.30
C VAL A 571 12.47 29.23 -8.69
N ASP A 572 13.36 28.27 -8.75
CA ASP A 572 13.85 27.64 -10.00
C ASP A 572 13.16 26.30 -10.30
N HIS A 573 12.25 25.84 -9.45
CA HIS A 573 11.57 24.52 -9.52
C HIS A 573 12.52 23.31 -9.49
N TYR A 574 13.84 23.50 -9.33
CA TYR A 574 14.81 22.43 -9.25
C TYR A 574 15.23 22.18 -7.80
N ILE A 575 15.05 20.95 -7.30
CA ILE A 575 15.25 20.64 -5.88
C ILE A 575 16.48 19.77 -5.60
N PHE A 576 16.90 18.92 -6.53
CA PHE A 576 17.95 17.92 -6.32
C PHE A 576 19.35 18.51 -6.10
N ASN A 577 19.56 19.81 -6.40
CA ASN A 577 20.81 20.53 -6.12
C ASN A 577 20.86 21.12 -4.72
N LYS A 578 19.80 20.95 -3.91
CA LYS A 578 19.69 21.53 -2.57
C LYS A 578 20.20 20.52 -1.53
N TYR A 579 20.84 21.04 -0.46
CA TYR A 579 21.25 20.20 0.65
C TYR A 579 21.09 20.90 2.00
N LEU A 580 20.82 20.09 3.02
CA LEU A 580 20.49 20.54 4.37
C LEU A 580 21.58 20.09 5.36
N LEU A 581 22.35 21.02 5.88
CA LEU A 581 23.36 20.72 6.90
C LEU A 581 22.70 20.28 8.21
N HIS A 582 23.31 19.32 8.92
CA HIS A 582 22.81 18.81 10.20
C HIS A 582 22.66 19.89 11.29
N SER A 583 23.49 20.93 11.24
CA SER A 583 23.47 22.04 12.20
C SER A 583 22.38 23.08 11.95
N THR A 584 21.69 23.02 10.81
CA THR A 584 20.70 24.04 10.44
C THR A 584 19.41 23.87 11.28
N ASN A 585 18.87 24.99 11.78
CA ASN A 585 17.60 24.95 12.50
C ASN A 585 16.42 24.81 11.51
N VAL A 586 15.43 23.98 11.88
CA VAL A 586 14.19 23.78 11.13
C VAL A 586 13.03 24.26 11.99
N THR A 587 12.19 25.13 11.45
CA THR A 587 11.07 25.74 12.16
C THR A 587 9.75 25.20 11.61
N ALA A 588 8.91 24.66 12.50
CA ALA A 588 7.57 24.20 12.14
C ALA A 588 6.55 25.35 12.29
N ARG A 589 5.66 25.50 11.29
CA ARG A 589 4.63 26.53 11.29
C ARG A 589 3.33 26.00 10.67
N TYR A 590 2.20 26.25 11.33
CA TYR A 590 0.88 25.88 10.76
C TYR A 590 0.43 26.86 9.69
N GLU A 591 0.05 26.37 8.54
CA GLU A 591 -0.47 27.10 7.38
C GLU A 591 -1.93 26.72 7.12
N PRO A 592 -2.89 27.50 7.60
CA PRO A 592 -4.31 27.13 7.55
C PRO A 592 -4.91 27.10 6.15
N THR A 593 -4.31 27.82 5.19
CA THR A 593 -4.82 27.93 3.80
C THR A 593 -4.08 27.05 2.81
N LEU A 594 -2.96 26.47 3.20
CA LEU A 594 -2.17 25.60 2.34
C LEU A 594 -2.63 24.14 2.50
N LEU A 595 -2.96 23.46 1.38
CA LEU A 595 -3.24 22.02 1.33
C LEU A 595 -4.29 21.54 2.35
N GLY A 596 -5.29 22.38 2.64
CA GLY A 596 -6.35 22.09 3.62
C GLY A 596 -5.99 22.34 5.09
N GLY A 597 -4.86 22.98 5.35
CA GLY A 597 -4.34 23.25 6.69
C GLY A 597 -3.29 22.22 7.11
N VAL A 598 -2.01 22.59 7.02
CA VAL A 598 -0.87 21.72 7.31
C VAL A 598 0.20 22.42 8.13
N ILE A 599 1.05 21.68 8.80
CA ILE A 599 2.37 22.16 9.24
C ILE A 599 3.30 22.17 8.04
N VAL A 600 4.03 23.25 7.84
CA VAL A 600 5.19 23.34 6.96
C VAL A 600 6.47 23.44 7.79
N LEU A 601 7.57 22.97 7.21
CA LEU A 601 8.90 23.11 7.82
C LEU A 601 9.73 24.08 6.99
N ASP A 602 10.05 25.23 7.56
CA ASP A 602 10.88 26.26 6.92
C ASP A 602 12.31 26.23 7.49
N THR A 603 13.32 26.29 6.61
CA THR A 603 14.74 26.27 7.00
C THR A 603 15.63 26.96 5.99
N GLN A 604 16.84 27.33 6.44
CA GLN A 604 17.95 27.69 5.56
C GLN A 604 18.56 26.40 5.00
N ALA A 605 18.85 26.38 3.73
CA ALA A 605 19.57 25.32 3.06
C ALA A 605 20.66 25.90 2.14
N LYS A 606 21.38 25.04 1.47
CA LYS A 606 22.35 25.43 0.46
C LYS A 606 22.02 24.76 -0.86
N GLU A 607 22.42 25.38 -1.96
CA GLU A 607 22.34 24.79 -3.29
C GLU A 607 23.71 24.73 -3.98
N VAL A 608 23.90 23.75 -4.84
CA VAL A 608 25.04 23.59 -5.71
C VAL A 608 24.67 24.05 -7.11
N GLY A 609 25.29 25.10 -7.60
CA GLY A 609 25.09 25.58 -8.97
C GLY A 609 25.84 24.75 -10.01
N GLN A 610 25.56 24.98 -11.30
CA GLN A 610 26.11 24.23 -12.43
C GLN A 610 27.67 24.26 -12.51
N SER A 611 28.33 25.30 -11.97
CA SER A 611 29.78 25.43 -11.95
C SER A 611 30.38 24.99 -10.59
N GLY A 612 29.55 24.40 -9.70
CA GLY A 612 29.96 23.97 -8.36
C GLY A 612 29.96 25.10 -7.31
N GLU A 613 29.42 26.26 -7.64
CA GLU A 613 29.23 27.35 -6.67
C GLU A 613 28.17 26.98 -5.64
N ILE A 614 28.38 27.39 -4.38
CA ILE A 614 27.45 27.15 -3.28
C ILE A 614 26.76 28.45 -2.90
N ARG A 615 25.42 28.41 -2.76
CA ARG A 615 24.60 29.55 -2.36
C ARG A 615 23.70 29.18 -1.19
N ASP A 616 23.31 30.17 -0.40
CA ASP A 616 22.27 30.02 0.63
C ASP A 616 20.90 30.18 -0.01
N VAL A 617 19.95 29.26 0.32
CA VAL A 617 18.58 29.29 -0.16
C VAL A 617 17.60 29.04 0.99
N GLN A 618 16.36 29.51 0.83
CA GLN A 618 15.27 29.10 1.70
C GLN A 618 14.70 27.78 1.20
N LEU A 619 14.42 26.86 2.12
CA LEU A 619 13.83 25.57 1.82
C LEU A 619 12.55 25.41 2.64
N ARG A 620 11.49 24.99 1.97
CA ARG A 620 10.23 24.61 2.60
C ARG A 620 9.94 23.15 2.35
N ALA A 621 9.55 22.43 3.40
CA ALA A 621 9.03 21.09 3.29
C ALA A 621 7.55 21.03 3.72
N ILE A 622 6.78 20.18 3.07
CA ILE A 622 5.35 19.92 3.31
C ILE A 622 5.16 18.46 3.71
N PRO A 623 4.02 18.06 4.30
CA PRO A 623 3.72 16.66 4.54
C PRO A 623 3.75 15.84 3.26
N TYR A 624 4.51 14.75 3.24
CA TYR A 624 4.60 13.83 2.09
C TYR A 624 3.22 13.36 1.60
N SER A 625 2.29 13.10 2.51
CA SER A 625 0.93 12.69 2.13
C SER A 625 0.14 13.74 1.32
N THR A 626 0.65 14.96 1.19
CA THR A 626 -0.03 16.07 0.47
C THR A 626 0.66 16.50 -0.82
N TRP A 627 1.79 15.91 -1.19
CA TRP A 627 2.50 16.27 -2.40
C TRP A 627 1.66 16.03 -3.67
N ASN A 628 2.01 16.69 -4.77
CA ASN A 628 1.31 16.62 -6.07
C ASN A 628 -0.18 17.05 -6.03
N ASN A 629 -0.63 17.78 -5.00
CA ASN A 629 -1.98 18.36 -4.98
C ASN A 629 -2.05 19.78 -5.56
N ARG A 630 -0.91 20.36 -5.91
CA ARG A 630 -0.78 21.71 -6.50
C ARG A 630 -0.36 21.68 -7.99
N GLY A 631 -0.33 20.49 -8.60
CA GLY A 631 0.17 20.20 -9.93
C GLY A 631 1.48 19.42 -9.91
N ASN A 632 1.91 18.96 -11.08
CA ASN A 632 3.12 18.16 -11.24
C ASN A 632 4.36 19.04 -11.09
N ASP A 633 5.30 18.58 -10.28
CA ASP A 633 6.62 19.17 -10.10
C ASP A 633 7.58 18.18 -9.47
N GLN A 634 8.86 18.54 -9.34
CA GLN A 634 9.84 17.72 -8.63
C GLN A 634 9.47 17.55 -7.15
N MET A 635 9.77 16.39 -6.61
CA MET A 635 9.56 16.09 -5.19
C MET A 635 10.68 15.17 -4.67
N GLU A 636 11.14 15.37 -3.44
CA GLU A 636 11.98 14.42 -2.73
C GLU A 636 11.70 14.41 -1.22
N VAL A 637 11.78 13.21 -0.62
CA VAL A 637 11.70 12.95 0.83
C VAL A 637 13.08 12.99 1.47
N TRP A 638 14.06 12.39 0.81
CA TRP A 638 15.45 12.28 1.28
C TRP A 638 16.31 13.40 0.69
N ILE A 639 16.48 14.47 1.46
CA ILE A 639 17.21 15.67 1.08
C ILE A 639 18.71 15.43 1.28
N ALA A 640 19.55 15.78 0.31
CA ALA A 640 20.99 15.69 0.47
C ALA A 640 21.46 16.41 1.75
N SER A 641 22.41 15.83 2.48
CA SER A 641 23.02 16.43 3.69
C SER A 641 24.42 16.98 3.45
N THR A 642 24.97 16.71 2.25
CA THR A 642 26.29 17.16 1.83
C THR A 642 26.26 17.72 0.40
N PRO A 643 27.16 18.62 0.03
CA PRO A 643 27.21 19.14 -1.34
C PRO A 643 27.54 18.07 -2.40
N THR A 644 28.15 16.95 -2.01
CA THR A 644 28.50 15.83 -2.91
C THR A 644 27.32 14.90 -3.18
N ALA A 645 26.31 14.91 -2.34
CA ALA A 645 25.07 14.17 -2.54
C ALA A 645 24.03 14.99 -3.33
N ALA A 646 24.17 16.32 -3.34
CA ALA A 646 23.33 17.22 -4.13
C ALA A 646 23.71 17.14 -5.63
N ILE A 647 22.71 17.11 -6.49
CA ILE A 647 22.86 16.94 -7.94
C ILE A 647 22.69 18.31 -8.60
N ALA A 648 23.78 18.92 -9.04
CA ALA A 648 23.73 20.18 -9.79
C ALA A 648 22.87 20.03 -11.04
N THR A 649 22.13 21.09 -11.40
CA THR A 649 21.27 21.09 -12.61
C THR A 649 22.08 20.70 -13.84
N PRO A 650 21.76 19.58 -14.53
CA PRO A 650 22.55 19.11 -15.66
C PRO A 650 22.41 20.06 -16.86
N LYS A 651 23.49 20.20 -17.66
CA LYS A 651 23.44 20.94 -18.90
C LYS A 651 22.70 20.13 -19.96
N PRO A 652 21.66 20.67 -20.61
CA PRO A 652 20.92 19.94 -21.62
C PRO A 652 21.80 19.42 -22.75
N THR A 653 21.68 18.12 -23.08
CA THR A 653 22.36 17.45 -24.22
C THR A 653 21.41 17.31 -25.40
N ILE A 654 21.89 16.76 -26.52
CA ILE A 654 21.04 16.41 -27.67
C ILE A 654 20.02 15.35 -27.24
N ALA A 655 20.47 14.32 -26.52
CA ALA A 655 19.60 13.24 -26.03
C ALA A 655 18.52 13.75 -25.07
N SER A 656 18.89 14.57 -24.06
CA SER A 656 17.94 15.02 -23.04
C SER A 656 16.81 15.92 -23.57
N ARG A 657 16.91 16.43 -24.79
CA ARG A 657 15.87 17.19 -25.48
C ARG A 657 15.01 16.33 -26.40
N ALA A 658 15.37 15.07 -26.60
CA ALA A 658 14.65 14.18 -27.51
C ALA A 658 13.37 13.65 -26.87
N GLN A 659 12.33 13.49 -27.70
CA GLN A 659 11.20 12.64 -27.36
C GLN A 659 11.61 11.17 -27.51
N THR A 660 11.21 10.36 -26.57
CA THR A 660 11.57 8.93 -26.51
C THR A 660 10.39 8.05 -26.93
N PHE A 661 10.65 6.96 -27.66
CA PHE A 661 9.65 6.03 -28.14
C PHE A 661 10.15 4.59 -27.98
N SER A 662 9.27 3.66 -27.70
CA SER A 662 9.59 2.23 -27.59
C SER A 662 8.49 1.37 -28.20
N ASN A 663 8.83 0.20 -28.72
CA ASN A 663 7.86 -0.79 -29.15
C ASN A 663 7.38 -1.72 -28.03
N ARG A 664 7.67 -1.39 -26.77
CA ARG A 664 7.26 -2.17 -25.60
C ARG A 664 5.75 -2.42 -25.55
N GLY A 665 4.97 -1.45 -25.98
CA GLY A 665 3.53 -1.41 -25.75
C GLY A 665 3.19 -0.99 -24.30
N PRO A 666 1.89 -0.71 -24.03
CA PRO A 666 1.46 -0.34 -22.70
C PRO A 666 1.68 -1.49 -21.70
N ILE A 667 2.17 -1.18 -20.51
CA ILE A 667 2.11 -2.09 -19.36
C ILE A 667 0.69 -1.99 -18.79
N GLN A 668 0.13 -3.13 -18.42
CA GLN A 668 -1.26 -3.28 -18.02
C GLN A 668 -1.72 -2.36 -16.87
N ASN A 669 -0.82 -1.90 -16.02
CA ASN A 669 -1.18 -1.19 -14.80
C ASN A 669 -0.78 0.29 -14.76
N ASP A 670 0.05 0.78 -15.69
CA ASP A 670 0.78 2.03 -15.52
C ASP A 670 0.35 3.18 -16.42
N ALA A 671 -0.51 2.95 -17.41
CA ALA A 671 -0.90 4.02 -18.33
C ALA A 671 -2.42 4.18 -18.37
N PRO A 672 -2.95 5.41 -18.34
CA PRO A 672 -4.31 5.66 -18.78
C PRO A 672 -4.44 5.21 -20.23
N GLU A 673 -5.60 4.72 -20.66
CA GLU A 673 -5.92 4.32 -22.05
C GLU A 673 -5.53 5.39 -23.11
N THR A 674 -5.26 6.61 -22.67
CA THR A 674 -4.92 7.78 -23.50
C THR A 674 -3.46 8.21 -23.37
N ALA A 675 -2.62 7.55 -22.54
CA ALA A 675 -1.20 7.89 -22.51
C ALA A 675 -0.56 7.44 -23.82
N PRO A 676 0.24 8.28 -24.49
CA PRO A 676 1.02 7.84 -25.63
C PRO A 676 1.86 6.62 -25.19
N THR A 677 1.91 5.60 -26.02
CA THR A 677 2.75 4.39 -25.85
C THR A 677 4.24 4.70 -25.63
N ASP A 678 4.59 5.94 -25.58
CA ASP A 678 5.88 6.58 -25.72
C ASP A 678 6.45 7.12 -24.40
N SER A 679 5.64 7.24 -23.34
CA SER A 679 6.04 7.91 -22.09
C SER A 679 7.01 7.11 -21.22
N TRP A 680 7.24 5.86 -21.51
CA TRP A 680 8.02 4.91 -20.68
C TRP A 680 9.48 4.72 -21.12
N ALA A 681 9.92 5.42 -22.14
CA ALA A 681 11.32 5.41 -22.55
C ALA A 681 12.14 6.58 -21.94
N GLY A 682 11.50 7.45 -21.17
CA GLY A 682 12.07 8.72 -20.67
C GLY A 682 13.27 8.59 -19.75
N GLY A 683 13.41 7.50 -19.01
CA GLY A 683 14.57 7.27 -18.15
C GLY A 683 15.89 7.07 -18.88
N THR A 684 15.87 6.92 -20.21
CA THR A 684 17.10 6.66 -21.00
C THR A 684 17.83 7.91 -21.45
N ASN A 685 17.27 9.10 -21.23
CA ASN A 685 17.86 10.40 -21.63
C ASN A 685 17.79 11.46 -20.54
N ASP A 686 17.63 11.05 -19.30
CA ASP A 686 17.51 11.94 -18.13
C ASP A 686 18.87 12.47 -17.64
N GLN A 687 19.97 12.02 -18.24
CA GLN A 687 21.36 12.34 -17.91
C GLN A 687 21.82 11.76 -16.57
N TRP A 688 21.13 10.75 -16.05
CA TRP A 688 21.56 10.00 -14.90
C TRP A 688 22.69 9.03 -15.27
N GLU A 689 23.79 9.06 -14.50
CA GLU A 689 24.93 8.18 -14.74
C GLU A 689 24.79 6.88 -13.94
N PRO A 690 24.47 5.74 -14.59
CA PRO A 690 24.34 4.45 -13.91
C PRO A 690 25.67 4.02 -13.28
N LYS A 691 25.66 3.53 -12.06
CA LYS A 691 26.84 3.02 -11.34
C LYS A 691 27.21 1.60 -11.79
N ARG A 692 26.23 0.82 -12.20
CA ARG A 692 26.33 -0.58 -12.65
C ARG A 692 25.09 -0.97 -13.47
N SER A 693 25.15 -2.09 -14.18
CA SER A 693 23.99 -2.56 -14.99
C SER A 693 22.74 -2.95 -14.17
N SER A 694 22.93 -3.19 -12.89
CA SER A 694 21.82 -3.46 -11.94
C SER A 694 21.36 -2.21 -11.17
N ASP A 695 21.73 -1.00 -11.61
CA ASP A 695 21.32 0.24 -10.99
C ASP A 695 19.88 0.60 -11.40
N THR A 696 18.93 0.25 -10.56
CA THR A 696 17.50 0.54 -10.75
C THR A 696 17.03 1.71 -9.87
N SER A 697 17.93 2.53 -9.36
CA SER A 697 17.61 3.63 -8.44
C SER A 697 16.97 4.84 -9.11
N LYS A 698 17.05 4.94 -10.44
CA LYS A 698 16.41 5.98 -11.26
C LYS A 698 15.56 5.35 -12.35
N PRO A 699 14.68 6.10 -13.03
CA PRO A 699 13.90 5.59 -14.14
C PRO A 699 14.78 4.93 -15.20
N TYR A 700 14.32 3.83 -15.73
CA TYR A 700 15.00 3.08 -16.80
C TYR A 700 13.99 2.47 -17.75
N HIS A 701 14.40 2.20 -18.97
CA HIS A 701 13.58 1.52 -19.95
C HIS A 701 13.81 0.01 -19.92
N TYR A 702 12.74 -0.80 -20.04
CA TYR A 702 12.82 -2.25 -20.08
C TYR A 702 11.72 -2.87 -20.95
N TRP A 703 12.01 -4.05 -21.53
CA TRP A 703 11.07 -4.84 -22.31
C TRP A 703 10.62 -6.06 -21.52
N TRP A 704 9.74 -5.84 -20.54
CA TRP A 704 9.27 -6.91 -19.64
C TRP A 704 8.40 -7.92 -20.37
N LEU A 705 8.63 -9.22 -20.06
CA LEU A 705 8.06 -10.43 -20.65
C LEU A 705 8.32 -10.58 -22.16
N LYS A 706 9.11 -9.72 -22.78
CA LYS A 706 9.61 -9.88 -24.13
C LYS A 706 10.93 -10.65 -24.05
N ARG A 707 10.93 -11.96 -24.29
CA ARG A 707 12.10 -12.84 -24.14
C ARG A 707 12.54 -13.35 -25.50
N GLY A 708 13.84 -13.20 -25.84
CA GLY A 708 14.39 -13.63 -27.10
C GLY A 708 13.86 -12.92 -28.36
N SER A 709 13.09 -11.85 -28.21
CA SER A 709 12.50 -11.07 -29.31
C SER A 709 13.42 -9.93 -29.78
N LYS A 710 13.06 -9.30 -30.87
CA LYS A 710 13.68 -8.05 -31.34
C LYS A 710 12.85 -6.87 -30.86
N GLU A 711 13.48 -6.02 -30.07
CA GLU A 711 12.85 -4.86 -29.47
C GLU A 711 13.55 -3.57 -29.89
N SER A 712 12.87 -2.42 -29.75
CA SER A 712 13.44 -1.15 -30.19
C SER A 712 13.09 0.01 -29.28
N ILE A 713 14.03 0.97 -29.21
CA ILE A 713 13.87 2.28 -28.61
C ILE A 713 14.36 3.34 -29.59
N SER A 714 13.70 4.50 -29.66
CA SER A 714 14.09 5.57 -30.57
C SER A 714 13.97 6.95 -29.93
N TYR A 715 14.79 7.86 -30.40
CA TYR A 715 14.77 9.29 -30.09
C TYR A 715 14.31 10.07 -31.30
N LYS A 716 13.42 11.04 -31.07
CA LYS A 716 13.06 12.09 -32.03
C LYS A 716 13.51 13.44 -31.48
N PHE A 717 14.46 14.04 -32.19
CA PHE A 717 15.05 15.30 -31.78
C PHE A 717 14.16 16.51 -32.17
N ASP A 718 14.34 17.63 -31.45
CA ASP A 718 13.70 18.91 -31.70
C ASP A 718 14.00 19.47 -33.12
N ARG A 719 15.17 19.15 -33.66
CA ARG A 719 15.64 19.48 -35.00
C ARG A 719 16.65 18.46 -35.52
N PRO A 720 17.02 18.48 -36.82
CA PRO A 720 18.10 17.62 -37.30
C PRO A 720 19.45 17.97 -36.68
N TYR A 721 20.17 16.92 -36.26
CA TYR A 721 21.56 17.02 -35.79
C TYR A 721 22.45 16.11 -36.63
N THR A 722 23.72 16.50 -36.77
CA THR A 722 24.76 15.64 -37.36
C THR A 722 25.42 14.87 -36.21
N ILE A 723 25.30 13.56 -36.22
CA ILE A 723 25.66 12.64 -35.14
C ILE A 723 26.66 11.62 -35.67
N SER A 724 27.69 11.28 -34.92
CA SER A 724 28.74 10.33 -35.30
C SER A 724 29.13 9.33 -34.20
N ASN A 725 28.55 9.48 -33.00
CA ASN A 725 28.80 8.56 -31.88
C ASN A 725 27.51 8.36 -31.06
N THR A 726 27.39 7.17 -30.51
CA THR A 726 26.34 6.80 -29.55
C THR A 726 26.91 5.91 -28.44
N GLN A 727 26.34 6.01 -27.24
CA GLN A 727 26.77 5.23 -26.08
C GLN A 727 25.55 4.73 -25.34
N VAL A 728 25.44 3.42 -25.12
CA VAL A 728 24.31 2.79 -24.43
C VAL A 728 24.78 2.07 -23.19
N TYR A 729 24.09 2.30 -22.08
CA TYR A 729 24.27 1.55 -20.85
C TYR A 729 23.13 0.55 -20.70
N TRP A 730 23.46 -0.75 -20.73
CA TRP A 730 22.46 -1.83 -20.73
C TRP A 730 22.05 -2.21 -19.31
N LEU A 731 20.76 -2.53 -19.13
CA LEU A 731 20.18 -3.07 -17.90
C LEU A 731 20.48 -4.57 -17.77
N GLU A 732 20.94 -5.01 -16.60
CA GLU A 732 21.06 -6.42 -16.23
C GLU A 732 20.85 -6.62 -14.72
N PHE A 733 19.82 -7.35 -14.30
CA PHE A 733 19.62 -7.75 -12.92
C PHE A 733 18.77 -9.03 -12.82
N ASP A 734 18.92 -9.74 -11.70
CA ASP A 734 18.16 -10.95 -11.43
C ASP A 734 16.76 -10.59 -10.88
N HIS A 735 15.76 -11.32 -11.34
CA HIS A 735 14.37 -11.12 -10.93
C HIS A 735 13.65 -12.46 -10.77
N TYR A 736 12.80 -12.60 -9.74
CA TYR A 736 12.12 -13.86 -9.40
C TYR A 736 11.19 -14.41 -10.50
N ASP A 737 10.72 -13.58 -11.42
CA ASP A 737 9.84 -13.95 -12.54
C ASP A 737 10.57 -13.93 -13.89
N GLY A 738 11.89 -13.92 -13.88
CA GLY A 738 12.78 -13.99 -15.04
C GLY A 738 13.73 -12.79 -15.12
N ASP A 739 14.98 -13.12 -15.32
CA ASP A 739 16.09 -12.18 -15.28
C ASP A 739 16.13 -11.24 -16.48
N PHE A 740 16.69 -10.07 -16.26
CA PHE A 740 17.10 -9.13 -17.30
C PHE A 740 18.58 -9.34 -17.63
N LYS A 741 18.90 -9.43 -18.92
CA LYS A 741 20.26 -9.59 -19.42
C LYS A 741 20.56 -8.53 -20.48
N VAL A 742 21.85 -8.14 -20.60
CA VAL A 742 22.31 -7.35 -21.74
C VAL A 742 21.87 -8.04 -23.04
N PRO A 743 21.59 -7.33 -24.14
CA PRO A 743 21.09 -7.95 -25.36
C PRO A 743 22.14 -8.90 -25.98
N GLN A 744 21.69 -9.89 -26.76
CA GLN A 744 22.57 -10.74 -27.54
C GLN A 744 23.34 -9.94 -28.59
N SER A 745 22.65 -8.98 -29.23
CA SER A 745 23.22 -8.05 -30.21
C SER A 745 22.31 -6.83 -30.36
N TRP A 746 22.82 -5.77 -30.94
CA TRP A 746 22.06 -4.58 -31.28
C TRP A 746 22.62 -3.90 -32.50
N ALA A 747 21.83 -2.98 -33.12
CA ALA A 747 22.23 -2.12 -34.22
C ALA A 747 21.56 -0.76 -34.12
N LEU A 748 22.20 0.27 -34.66
CA LEU A 748 21.71 1.64 -34.71
C LEU A 748 21.19 2.00 -36.10
N TYR A 749 20.04 2.65 -36.15
CA TYR A 749 19.41 3.14 -37.39
C TYR A 749 19.14 4.62 -37.29
N TYR A 750 19.25 5.32 -38.41
CA TYR A 750 18.81 6.69 -38.56
C TYR A 750 17.68 6.79 -39.60
N LYS A 751 16.85 7.82 -39.48
CA LYS A 751 15.77 8.09 -40.45
C LYS A 751 16.21 9.19 -41.41
N ASP A 752 16.18 8.89 -42.70
CA ASP A 752 16.54 9.86 -43.72
C ASP A 752 15.43 10.92 -43.93
N ALA A 753 15.71 11.92 -44.80
CA ALA A 753 14.77 13.01 -45.15
C ALA A 753 13.48 12.52 -45.82
N ASN A 754 13.45 11.31 -46.38
CA ASN A 754 12.29 10.67 -46.99
C ASN A 754 11.48 9.82 -46.02
N GLY A 755 11.93 9.76 -44.75
CA GLY A 755 11.26 8.97 -43.71
C GLY A 755 11.65 7.48 -43.69
N GLN A 756 12.71 7.07 -44.41
CA GLN A 756 13.15 5.69 -44.48
C GLN A 756 14.25 5.43 -43.43
N TRP A 757 14.18 4.26 -42.79
CA TRP A 757 15.19 3.81 -41.82
C TRP A 757 16.37 3.14 -42.51
N HIS A 758 17.58 3.57 -42.18
CA HIS A 758 18.85 3.03 -42.66
C HIS A 758 19.74 2.69 -41.48
N GLU A 759 20.43 1.55 -41.54
CA GLU A 759 21.46 1.22 -40.58
C GLU A 759 22.64 2.18 -40.74
N VAL A 760 23.26 2.60 -39.65
CA VAL A 760 24.44 3.47 -39.70
C VAL A 760 25.65 2.65 -40.17
N GLU A 761 26.57 3.29 -40.94
CA GLU A 761 27.84 2.70 -41.33
C GLU A 761 28.80 2.79 -40.11
N ALA A 762 28.79 1.73 -39.29
CA ALA A 762 29.58 1.67 -38.05
C ALA A 762 31.08 1.49 -38.33
N HIS A 763 31.90 2.25 -37.62
CA HIS A 763 33.38 2.19 -37.66
C HIS A 763 33.95 1.38 -36.50
N SER A 764 33.13 1.09 -35.48
CA SER A 764 33.50 0.26 -34.33
C SER A 764 32.45 -0.85 -34.12
N ALA A 765 32.82 -1.86 -33.35
CA ALA A 765 31.94 -3.01 -33.08
C ALA A 765 30.80 -2.65 -32.11
N TYR A 766 29.61 -3.14 -32.35
CA TYR A 766 28.52 -3.16 -31.39
C TYR A 766 28.82 -4.14 -30.26
N THR A 767 29.09 -3.62 -29.05
CA THR A 767 29.38 -4.46 -27.87
C THR A 767 28.13 -4.56 -26.97
N THR A 768 28.10 -5.60 -26.12
CA THR A 768 27.02 -5.87 -25.15
C THR A 768 27.60 -6.16 -23.77
N ARG A 769 28.55 -5.34 -23.34
CA ARG A 769 29.25 -5.48 -22.04
C ARG A 769 28.39 -4.86 -20.94
N LYS A 770 28.34 -5.51 -19.79
CA LYS A 770 27.70 -4.98 -18.59
C LYS A 770 28.61 -4.02 -17.83
N ASP A 771 28.02 -3.24 -16.94
CA ASP A 771 28.69 -2.30 -16.02
C ASP A 771 29.53 -1.22 -16.74
N CYS A 772 29.18 -0.91 -17.98
CA CYS A 772 29.83 0.17 -18.73
C CYS A 772 29.03 0.64 -19.92
N TYR A 773 29.32 1.82 -20.43
CA TYR A 773 28.82 2.29 -21.71
C TYR A 773 29.37 1.46 -22.87
N ASN A 774 28.49 1.09 -23.79
CA ASN A 774 28.78 0.42 -25.05
C ASN A 774 28.75 1.46 -26.18
N SER A 775 29.92 1.94 -26.59
CA SER A 775 30.08 3.03 -27.55
C SER A 775 30.21 2.51 -28.98
N VAL A 776 29.56 3.18 -29.93
CA VAL A 776 29.69 2.94 -31.37
C VAL A 776 29.99 4.26 -32.07
N ASP A 777 31.13 4.30 -32.79
CA ASP A 777 31.46 5.35 -33.74
C ASP A 777 30.98 4.94 -35.12
N PHE A 778 30.44 5.89 -35.87
CA PHE A 778 29.88 5.66 -37.20
C PHE A 778 30.09 6.87 -38.12
N LYS A 779 29.94 6.63 -39.42
CA LYS A 779 30.00 7.70 -40.41
C LYS A 779 28.94 8.76 -40.07
N PRO A 780 29.30 10.07 -39.97
CA PRO A 780 28.36 11.11 -39.59
C PRO A 780 27.07 11.10 -40.41
N VAL A 781 25.94 11.10 -39.74
CA VAL A 781 24.62 11.16 -40.34
C VAL A 781 23.87 12.38 -39.83
N THR A 782 23.19 13.11 -40.73
CA THR A 782 22.29 14.20 -40.33
C THR A 782 20.87 13.70 -40.30
N THR A 783 20.26 13.65 -39.10
CA THR A 783 18.94 13.07 -38.89
C THR A 783 18.18 13.77 -37.77
N GLN A 784 16.85 13.62 -37.77
CA GLN A 784 15.96 14.00 -36.68
C GLN A 784 15.51 12.79 -35.84
N GLU A 785 15.76 11.55 -36.28
CA GLU A 785 15.38 10.37 -35.54
C GLU A 785 16.48 9.29 -35.58
N LEU A 786 16.84 8.77 -34.39
CA LEU A 786 17.70 7.60 -34.21
C LEU A 786 16.92 6.46 -33.54
N LYS A 787 17.26 5.21 -33.86
CA LYS A 787 16.64 4.03 -33.30
C LYS A 787 17.66 2.94 -33.02
N ILE A 788 17.63 2.42 -31.79
CA ILE A 788 18.29 1.15 -31.43
C ILE A 788 17.31 0.01 -31.71
N VAL A 789 17.83 -1.06 -32.34
CA VAL A 789 17.13 -2.34 -32.43
C VAL A 789 18.00 -3.36 -31.69
N ALA A 790 17.47 -3.94 -30.61
CA ALA A 790 18.16 -4.93 -29.79
C ALA A 790 17.55 -6.32 -29.98
N GLN A 791 18.40 -7.33 -30.18
CA GLN A 791 18.02 -8.75 -30.11
C GLN A 791 18.22 -9.20 -28.67
N LEU A 792 17.15 -9.51 -27.96
CA LEU A 792 17.21 -10.05 -26.59
C LEU A 792 17.74 -11.47 -26.58
N GLN A 793 18.38 -11.89 -25.48
CA GLN A 793 18.82 -13.26 -25.27
C GLN A 793 17.62 -14.19 -25.10
N GLU A 794 17.72 -15.42 -25.58
CA GLU A 794 16.66 -16.43 -25.43
C GLU A 794 16.39 -16.69 -23.94
N GLY A 795 15.11 -16.62 -23.54
CA GLY A 795 14.68 -16.82 -22.16
C GLY A 795 14.80 -15.59 -21.25
N TYR A 796 15.40 -14.49 -21.73
CA TYR A 796 15.65 -13.30 -20.92
C TYR A 796 15.00 -12.04 -21.50
N SER A 797 14.57 -11.15 -20.58
CA SER A 797 14.19 -9.77 -20.91
C SER A 797 15.43 -8.88 -21.03
N GLY A 798 15.27 -7.65 -21.44
CA GLY A 798 16.34 -6.66 -21.55
C GLY A 798 15.86 -5.24 -21.29
N GLY A 799 16.80 -4.30 -21.22
CA GLY A 799 16.49 -2.88 -21.00
C GLY A 799 17.68 -1.97 -21.18
N VAL A 800 17.43 -0.67 -21.08
CA VAL A 800 18.40 0.42 -21.24
C VAL A 800 18.31 1.33 -20.02
N LEU A 801 19.45 1.59 -19.37
CA LEU A 801 19.55 2.54 -18.26
C LEU A 801 19.76 3.97 -18.78
N GLU A 802 20.68 4.16 -19.73
CA GLU A 802 20.99 5.47 -20.31
C GLU A 802 21.44 5.31 -21.76
N TRP A 803 21.02 6.26 -22.63
CA TRP A 803 21.42 6.30 -24.03
C TRP A 803 21.89 7.71 -24.44
N LYS A 804 23.18 7.88 -24.58
CA LYS A 804 23.84 9.13 -24.94
C LYS A 804 24.06 9.25 -26.46
N ILE A 805 24.00 10.48 -26.95
CA ILE A 805 24.19 10.86 -28.35
C ILE A 805 25.22 11.98 -28.43
N GLN A 806 26.20 11.85 -29.37
CA GLN A 806 27.27 12.84 -29.61
C GLN A 806 27.47 13.12 -31.08
#